data_8a1d05b0c1c1ccd26a1f7ab56d731fc5
#
_entry.id   8a1d05b0c1c1ccd26a1f7ab56d731fc5
#
_cell.length_a   1.000
_cell.length_b   1.000
_cell.length_c   1.000
_cell.angle_alpha   90.00
_cell.angle_beta   90.00
_cell.angle_gamma   90.00
#
_symmetry.space_group_name_H-M   'P 1'
#
loop_
_entity.id
_entity.type
_entity.pdbx_description
1 polymer ?
#
loop_
_entity_poly.entity_id
_entity_poly.type
_entity_poly.pdbx_seq_one_letter_code
_entity_poly.pdbx_strand_id
1 'polypeptide(L)'
;MFNPVTWDAHLFPVFFGGSVISEDLTIESVPSVQLAYFITVDNPRQDAIGAAWEEAFLNIVGEAEDSGIFKHISTARFASRTLELELEANTKTIVPYFSSTFAVMGIFSVVTCMMTDWVRSKPWLGLLGNVSAGMATVAAFGLCMYLGVDFIGLNLAAPFLMIGIGIDDTFVMLAAWRRTCITKPVPERMAQTLSEAAVSITITSLTDMISFFIGILSPFPSVQIFCIYSGFAVVFTFLFHLTFFSGCVAISGYCEQKNLHSVVCCKVQPLSKSSHRSWLYRLFCTGGVDPDDPKNPIDNPEHGCMTWFRDYLAAALNCRPVKAIIIFIFICYLLGALYGLTTLQEGLDRRKLSKEDSYSIAFYDREDFYFREFPYRIQVVVSGEYDYSDPEIQQQMENLTRSLEASSYISAPIYTESWLRSFLSYVSRNEDYLNVTIKDEGNFVKALKEIWLYSTSTFSLDVKFDDNDEHIVASRFLIQAVNVSGTNQEKEMVKELRKICKDSSLNASVFHPYFVFFDQFELVRPTSIQCMIFGALVMMLISFIFIPNVLCCLWVAFCIVSIELGVAGYMALWNVNLDSISMINLIMCIGFSVDFTAHICYAYMSSKKVTPEDRVKESLYSLGLPIVQGAASTILGLVALLLAGTYIFLVFFKMVFLVIFIGAMHGLFLLPVLLSIFGPGSCTSSNSNDDQENDVERVKRNVIMEKELIDKLKQPFVIPHPTLSYYHHTGMIKSLQPSPSTSLAAFEERDPGLGTSEDSNSTESGSSQSRRRQRELDEEKRKHQQELSRRSIGVLYGVSQFQPAIGAGGSIGGGGGGGGGGGNQQTQPVPDYPGAIKQDHHSPRDTRSTDQRIFRTVPYLGPHLGYRVPNQIHRDYRRSRSHHNLHNLHNTSSRCTNEKKEKRKSRRIYVR
;
A
#
# COMPACT_ATOMS: atom_id res chain seq x y z
N MET A 1 -4.65 -35.87 28.54
CA MET A 1 -3.64 -36.67 29.28
C MET A 1 -3.95 -36.49 30.76
N PHE A 2 -4.06 -37.56 31.49
CA PHE A 2 -4.40 -37.52 32.92
C PHE A 2 -3.11 -37.37 33.73
N ASN A 3 -3.03 -36.36 34.59
CA ASN A 3 -1.91 -36.17 35.49
C ASN A 3 -2.24 -36.88 36.82
N PRO A 4 -1.57 -37.98 37.18
CA PRO A 4 -1.90 -38.73 38.37
C PRO A 4 -1.54 -38.00 39.69
N VAL A 5 -0.75 -36.93 39.62
CA VAL A 5 -0.33 -36.14 40.80
C VAL A 5 -1.39 -35.10 41.16
N THR A 6 -1.91 -34.39 40.12
CA THR A 6 -2.92 -33.32 40.30
C THR A 6 -4.35 -33.80 40.08
N TRP A 7 -4.53 -35.00 39.55
CA TRP A 7 -5.82 -35.57 39.16
C TRP A 7 -6.58 -34.74 38.10
N ASP A 8 -5.84 -33.89 37.34
CA ASP A 8 -6.40 -33.09 36.29
C ASP A 8 -6.20 -33.77 34.94
N ALA A 9 -7.21 -33.65 34.09
CA ALA A 9 -7.14 -34.08 32.70
C ALA A 9 -6.81 -32.89 31.83
N HIS A 10 -5.61 -32.92 31.23
CA HIS A 10 -5.23 -31.92 30.21
C HIS A 10 -5.65 -32.41 28.84
N LEU A 11 -6.46 -31.61 28.18
CA LEU A 11 -6.87 -31.83 26.80
C LEU A 11 -5.90 -31.08 25.90
N PHE A 12 -5.34 -31.77 24.93
CA PHE A 12 -4.35 -31.20 24.00
C PHE A 12 -4.85 -31.13 22.55
N PRO A 13 -6.07 -30.57 22.27
CA PRO A 13 -6.61 -30.52 20.91
C PRO A 13 -5.75 -29.63 20.01
N VAL A 14 -5.01 -28.68 20.61
CA VAL A 14 -4.13 -27.75 19.90
C VAL A 14 -2.88 -28.44 19.35
N PHE A 15 -2.42 -29.53 20.03
CA PHE A 15 -1.18 -30.20 19.66
C PHE A 15 -1.40 -31.51 18.89
N PHE A 16 -2.59 -32.07 18.93
CA PHE A 16 -2.97 -33.36 18.33
C PHE A 16 -4.07 -33.16 17.29
N GLY A 17 -3.67 -32.86 16.06
CA GLY A 17 -4.60 -32.59 14.97
C GLY A 17 -5.21 -33.85 14.39
N GLY A 18 -6.53 -33.83 14.18
CA GLY A 18 -7.27 -34.93 13.58
C GLY A 18 -7.31 -36.19 14.44
N SER A 19 -7.17 -36.04 15.77
CA SER A 19 -7.15 -37.18 16.70
C SER A 19 -8.48 -37.95 16.70
N VAL A 20 -8.39 -39.29 16.64
CA VAL A 20 -9.52 -40.20 16.79
C VAL A 20 -9.53 -40.72 18.22
N ILE A 21 -10.62 -40.50 18.94
CA ILE A 21 -10.80 -40.91 20.31
C ILE A 21 -11.80 -42.06 20.36
N SER A 22 -11.46 -43.17 21.02
CA SER A 22 -12.33 -44.32 21.23
C SER A 22 -13.47 -44.00 22.20
N GLU A 23 -14.47 -44.84 22.22
CA GLU A 23 -15.57 -44.77 23.20
C GLU A 23 -15.06 -44.84 24.67
N ASP A 24 -13.91 -45.46 24.88
CA ASP A 24 -13.22 -45.57 26.19
C ASP A 24 -12.38 -44.31 26.54
N LEU A 25 -12.53 -43.22 25.81
CA LEU A 25 -11.74 -41.97 25.93
C LEU A 25 -10.21 -42.19 25.79
N THR A 26 -9.81 -43.25 25.11
CA THR A 26 -8.41 -43.46 24.72
C THR A 26 -8.14 -42.98 23.31
N ILE A 27 -6.96 -42.43 23.07
CA ILE A 27 -6.54 -41.95 21.75
C ILE A 27 -6.16 -43.17 20.90
N GLU A 28 -6.93 -43.40 19.83
CA GLU A 28 -6.68 -44.49 18.87
C GLU A 28 -5.61 -44.09 17.83
N SER A 29 -5.69 -42.89 17.29
CA SER A 29 -4.74 -42.41 16.32
C SER A 29 -4.60 -40.91 16.36
N VAL A 30 -3.41 -40.39 16.03
CA VAL A 30 -3.08 -38.98 15.88
C VAL A 30 -2.33 -38.82 14.58
N PRO A 31 -3.00 -38.40 13.52
CA PRO A 31 -2.38 -38.23 12.19
C PRO A 31 -1.39 -37.07 12.15
N SER A 32 -1.56 -36.03 12.96
CA SER A 32 -0.66 -34.85 13.00
C SER A 32 -0.39 -34.38 14.42
N VAL A 33 0.85 -34.01 14.68
CA VAL A 33 1.30 -33.46 15.96
C VAL A 33 1.99 -32.11 15.71
N GLN A 34 1.58 -31.09 16.44
CA GLN A 34 2.23 -29.77 16.43
C GLN A 34 3.20 -29.68 17.61
N LEU A 35 4.44 -29.32 17.32
CA LEU A 35 5.48 -29.06 18.31
C LEU A 35 5.73 -27.55 18.36
N ALA A 36 5.42 -26.93 19.49
CA ALA A 36 5.63 -25.51 19.71
C ALA A 36 6.87 -25.28 20.61
N TYR A 37 7.76 -24.41 20.16
CA TYR A 37 8.93 -23.99 20.90
C TYR A 37 8.80 -22.51 21.25
N PHE A 38 9.02 -22.17 22.51
CA PHE A 38 8.94 -20.80 23.00
C PHE A 38 10.33 -20.30 23.36
N ILE A 39 10.68 -19.12 22.87
CA ILE A 39 11.97 -18.48 23.10
C ILE A 39 11.73 -17.23 23.92
N THR A 40 12.48 -17.06 25.02
CA THR A 40 12.41 -15.87 25.87
C THR A 40 13.14 -14.71 25.23
N VAL A 41 12.47 -13.56 25.13
CA VAL A 41 12.98 -12.33 24.52
C VAL A 41 12.75 -11.15 25.46
N ASP A 42 13.65 -10.96 26.44
CA ASP A 42 13.53 -9.90 27.46
C ASP A 42 14.22 -8.60 27.05
N ASN A 43 15.18 -8.68 26.13
CA ASN A 43 15.96 -7.53 25.73
C ASN A 43 16.42 -7.65 24.25
N PRO A 44 16.83 -6.53 23.58
CA PRO A 44 17.20 -6.55 22.17
C PRO A 44 18.34 -7.52 21.80
N ARG A 45 19.19 -7.89 22.75
CA ARG A 45 20.26 -8.88 22.51
C ARG A 45 19.71 -10.30 22.46
N GLN A 46 18.77 -10.61 23.34
CA GLN A 46 18.09 -11.93 23.32
C GLN A 46 17.19 -12.05 22.10
N ASP A 47 16.54 -10.95 21.69
CA ASP A 47 15.75 -10.91 20.45
C ASP A 47 16.63 -11.25 19.22
N ALA A 48 17.83 -10.67 19.12
CA ALA A 48 18.76 -10.99 18.05
C ALA A 48 19.24 -12.46 18.08
N ILE A 49 19.42 -13.02 19.28
CA ILE A 49 19.79 -14.45 19.45
C ILE A 49 18.60 -15.33 19.05
N GLY A 50 17.40 -15.00 19.49
CA GLY A 50 16.16 -15.68 19.14
C GLY A 50 15.94 -15.70 17.62
N ALA A 51 16.11 -14.55 16.97
CA ALA A 51 16.03 -14.41 15.51
C ALA A 51 17.04 -15.32 14.77
N ALA A 52 18.28 -15.37 15.25
CA ALA A 52 19.29 -16.26 14.66
C ALA A 52 18.97 -17.74 14.90
N TRP A 53 18.39 -18.07 16.04
CA TRP A 53 17.93 -19.42 16.33
C TRP A 53 16.78 -19.85 15.42
N GLU A 54 15.77 -18.99 15.22
CA GLU A 54 14.64 -19.26 14.32
C GLU A 54 15.11 -19.48 12.89
N GLU A 55 16.05 -18.67 12.40
CA GLU A 55 16.63 -18.83 11.07
C GLU A 55 17.38 -20.16 10.94
N ALA A 56 18.19 -20.52 11.96
CA ALA A 56 18.88 -21.81 12.00
C ALA A 56 17.88 -22.98 12.05
N PHE A 57 16.81 -22.87 12.83
CA PHE A 57 15.74 -23.87 12.90
C PHE A 57 15.08 -24.09 11.52
N LEU A 58 14.67 -23.01 10.86
CA LEU A 58 14.05 -23.08 9.53
C LEU A 58 14.99 -23.74 8.51
N ASN A 59 16.28 -23.42 8.54
CA ASN A 59 17.26 -23.95 7.60
C ASN A 59 17.54 -25.45 7.89
N ILE A 60 17.78 -25.83 9.15
CA ILE A 60 18.12 -27.22 9.54
C ILE A 60 16.95 -28.15 9.24
N VAL A 61 15.72 -27.76 9.60
CA VAL A 61 14.55 -28.59 9.31
C VAL A 61 14.32 -28.70 7.80
N GLY A 62 14.57 -27.60 7.03
CA GLY A 62 14.49 -27.63 5.57
C GLY A 62 15.49 -28.58 4.94
N GLU A 63 16.75 -28.50 5.34
CA GLU A 63 17.80 -29.41 4.88
C GLU A 63 17.48 -30.87 5.22
N ALA A 64 16.87 -31.12 6.38
CA ALA A 64 16.45 -32.47 6.80
C ALA A 64 15.29 -33.00 5.94
N GLU A 65 14.32 -32.13 5.57
CA GLU A 65 13.25 -32.47 4.63
C GLU A 65 13.82 -32.82 3.23
N ASP A 66 14.70 -31.97 2.69
CA ASP A 66 15.28 -32.12 1.36
C ASP A 66 16.21 -33.34 1.26
N SER A 67 16.91 -33.67 2.33
CA SER A 67 17.79 -34.84 2.40
C SER A 67 17.06 -36.16 2.53
N GLY A 68 15.74 -36.15 2.78
CA GLY A 68 14.93 -37.37 2.93
C GLY A 68 15.22 -38.16 4.19
N ILE A 69 15.72 -37.51 5.25
CA ILE A 69 15.92 -38.12 6.57
C ILE A 69 14.58 -38.63 7.11
N PHE A 70 13.52 -37.87 6.89
CA PHE A 70 12.15 -38.20 7.31
C PHE A 70 11.47 -39.16 6.31
N LYS A 71 11.64 -40.51 6.55
CA LYS A 71 11.08 -41.53 5.64
C LYS A 71 9.63 -41.88 5.91
N HIS A 72 9.17 -41.72 7.15
CA HIS A 72 7.85 -42.17 7.62
C HIS A 72 6.96 -41.04 8.13
N ILE A 73 7.51 -39.86 8.31
CA ILE A 73 6.78 -38.65 8.70
C ILE A 73 7.01 -37.55 7.66
N SER A 74 6.03 -36.70 7.50
CA SER A 74 6.11 -35.50 6.68
C SER A 74 6.08 -34.30 7.62
N THR A 75 7.08 -33.45 7.56
CA THR A 75 7.21 -32.28 8.41
C THR A 75 6.71 -31.03 7.70
N ALA A 76 6.34 -30.00 8.44
CA ALA A 76 6.16 -28.64 7.98
C ALA A 76 6.65 -27.72 9.07
N ARG A 77 7.32 -26.64 8.68
CA ARG A 77 7.97 -25.72 9.60
C ARG A 77 7.42 -24.32 9.49
N PHE A 78 7.40 -23.64 10.63
CA PHE A 78 6.99 -22.25 10.72
C PHE A 78 7.68 -21.60 11.93
N ALA A 79 8.07 -20.34 11.81
CA ALA A 79 8.64 -19.54 12.89
C ALA A 79 8.00 -18.15 12.90
N SER A 80 8.17 -17.39 13.98
CA SER A 80 7.60 -16.06 14.11
C SER A 80 8.09 -15.12 13.00
N ARG A 81 9.34 -15.28 12.54
CA ARG A 81 9.94 -14.51 11.43
C ARG A 81 9.56 -14.99 10.04
N THR A 82 8.82 -16.10 9.91
CA THR A 82 8.49 -16.66 8.59
C THR A 82 7.82 -15.61 7.69
N LEU A 83 6.84 -14.86 8.20
CA LEU A 83 6.17 -13.82 7.42
C LEU A 83 7.10 -12.68 7.00
N GLU A 84 8.04 -12.27 7.86
CA GLU A 84 9.05 -11.26 7.53
C GLU A 84 9.97 -11.75 6.40
N LEU A 85 10.45 -12.98 6.51
CA LEU A 85 11.31 -13.62 5.50
C LEU A 85 10.58 -13.79 4.16
N GLU A 86 9.31 -14.18 4.18
CA GLU A 86 8.46 -14.27 2.99
C GLU A 86 8.28 -12.91 2.30
N LEU A 87 8.00 -11.86 3.07
CA LEU A 87 7.87 -10.50 2.54
C LEU A 87 9.20 -9.99 1.94
N GLU A 88 10.32 -10.31 2.59
CA GLU A 88 11.65 -9.99 2.06
C GLU A 88 11.95 -10.77 0.76
N ALA A 89 11.64 -12.07 0.73
CA ALA A 89 11.79 -12.91 -0.45
C ALA A 89 10.93 -12.41 -1.61
N ASN A 90 9.68 -12.04 -1.35
CA ASN A 90 8.77 -11.44 -2.32
C ASN A 90 9.34 -10.14 -2.90
N THR A 91 9.92 -9.31 -2.03
CA THR A 91 10.57 -8.06 -2.40
C THR A 91 11.77 -8.29 -3.32
N LYS A 92 12.63 -9.27 -3.00
CA LYS A 92 13.78 -9.63 -3.83
C LYS A 92 13.39 -10.17 -5.21
N THR A 93 12.27 -10.87 -5.30
CA THR A 93 11.77 -11.45 -6.55
C THR A 93 11.41 -10.39 -7.59
N ILE A 94 10.96 -9.20 -7.18
CA ILE A 94 10.51 -8.16 -8.11
C ILE A 94 11.65 -7.33 -8.72
N VAL A 95 12.80 -7.25 -8.05
CA VAL A 95 13.93 -6.40 -8.47
C VAL A 95 14.37 -6.62 -9.92
N PRO A 96 14.56 -7.85 -10.44
CA PRO A 96 14.96 -8.06 -11.82
C PRO A 96 13.96 -7.57 -12.86
N TYR A 97 12.67 -7.42 -12.50
CA TYR A 97 11.64 -6.96 -13.43
C TYR A 97 11.69 -5.45 -13.70
N PHE A 98 12.40 -4.64 -12.89
CA PHE A 98 12.58 -3.21 -13.16
C PHE A 98 13.20 -2.95 -14.54
N SER A 99 14.28 -3.66 -14.86
CA SER A 99 14.97 -3.47 -16.14
C SER A 99 14.09 -3.86 -17.34
N SER A 100 13.33 -4.94 -17.22
CA SER A 100 12.40 -5.37 -18.26
C SER A 100 11.26 -4.37 -18.47
N THR A 101 10.69 -3.84 -17.39
CA THR A 101 9.64 -2.81 -17.46
C THR A 101 10.17 -1.54 -18.13
N PHE A 102 11.34 -1.07 -17.72
CA PHE A 102 11.97 0.10 -18.34
C PHE A 102 12.19 -0.10 -19.85
N ALA A 103 12.66 -1.28 -20.27
CA ALA A 103 12.85 -1.62 -21.66
C ALA A 103 11.54 -1.65 -22.44
N VAL A 104 10.52 -2.34 -21.93
CA VAL A 104 9.19 -2.43 -22.55
C VAL A 104 8.54 -1.05 -22.67
N MET A 105 8.60 -0.24 -21.59
CA MET A 105 8.09 1.13 -21.59
C MET A 105 8.84 2.04 -22.55
N GLY A 106 10.17 1.89 -22.63
CA GLY A 106 11.00 2.60 -23.60
C GLY A 106 10.63 2.28 -25.04
N ILE A 107 10.44 1.00 -25.38
CA ILE A 107 10.00 0.57 -26.71
C ILE A 107 8.60 1.13 -27.01
N PHE A 108 7.64 0.99 -26.09
CA PHE A 108 6.29 1.47 -26.26
C PHE A 108 6.26 2.99 -26.51
N SER A 109 6.95 3.77 -25.68
CA SER A 109 6.97 5.22 -25.80
C SER A 109 7.68 5.70 -27.10
N VAL A 110 8.75 5.02 -27.51
CA VAL A 110 9.40 5.28 -28.80
C VAL A 110 8.44 5.03 -29.97
N VAL A 111 7.77 3.87 -30.00
CA VAL A 111 6.87 3.49 -31.08
C VAL A 111 5.65 4.40 -31.14
N THR A 112 5.02 4.72 -30.01
CA THR A 112 3.81 5.55 -29.97
C THR A 112 4.09 7.03 -30.23
N CYS A 113 5.32 7.50 -30.01
CA CYS A 113 5.75 8.87 -30.36
C CYS A 113 6.18 9.02 -31.82
N MET A 114 6.28 7.93 -32.60
CA MET A 114 6.60 8.00 -34.03
C MET A 114 5.42 8.54 -34.85
N MET A 115 5.76 9.16 -35.96
CA MET A 115 4.83 9.61 -37.01
C MET A 115 5.31 9.13 -38.37
N THR A 116 4.46 9.24 -39.39
CA THR A 116 4.83 8.97 -40.78
C THR A 116 5.86 9.95 -41.31
N ASP A 117 5.91 11.14 -40.77
CA ASP A 117 6.90 12.18 -41.08
C ASP A 117 8.10 12.05 -40.12
N TRP A 118 9.28 11.72 -40.66
CA TRP A 118 10.49 11.48 -39.87
C TRP A 118 11.10 12.72 -39.19
N VAL A 119 10.77 13.92 -39.60
CA VAL A 119 11.19 15.18 -38.93
C VAL A 119 10.29 15.47 -37.73
N ARG A 120 8.99 15.21 -37.89
CA ARG A 120 7.96 15.41 -36.84
C ARG A 120 7.82 14.24 -35.91
N SER A 121 8.36 13.09 -36.25
CA SER A 121 8.48 11.93 -35.36
C SER A 121 9.35 12.30 -34.16
N LYS A 122 8.98 11.85 -32.95
CA LYS A 122 9.64 12.25 -31.70
C LYS A 122 10.04 11.02 -30.84
N PRO A 123 10.71 9.98 -31.42
CA PRO A 123 11.06 8.77 -30.67
C PRO A 123 11.94 9.05 -29.45
N TRP A 124 12.90 9.95 -29.56
CA TRP A 124 13.76 10.33 -28.44
C TRP A 124 13.01 11.03 -27.31
N LEU A 125 11.96 11.80 -27.61
CA LEU A 125 11.15 12.43 -26.57
C LEU A 125 10.37 11.38 -25.77
N GLY A 126 9.88 10.31 -26.41
CA GLY A 126 9.28 9.21 -25.68
C GLY A 126 10.26 8.52 -24.72
N LEU A 127 11.50 8.27 -25.17
CA LEU A 127 12.53 7.70 -24.29
C LEU A 127 12.93 8.67 -23.17
N LEU A 128 13.08 9.96 -23.47
CA LEU A 128 13.42 10.98 -22.47
C LEU A 128 12.31 11.21 -21.45
N GLY A 129 11.04 11.00 -21.83
CA GLY A 129 9.92 10.98 -20.89
C GLY A 129 10.08 9.87 -19.85
N ASN A 130 10.42 8.64 -20.29
CA ASN A 130 10.74 7.53 -19.38
C ASN A 130 11.92 7.86 -18.44
N VAL A 131 12.99 8.44 -18.99
CA VAL A 131 14.14 8.84 -18.18
C VAL A 131 13.76 9.92 -17.17
N SER A 132 12.91 10.89 -17.55
CA SER A 132 12.39 11.93 -16.66
C SER A 132 11.63 11.33 -15.47
N ALA A 133 10.70 10.39 -15.73
CA ALA A 133 9.94 9.70 -14.70
C ALA A 133 10.83 8.85 -13.78
N GLY A 134 11.82 8.15 -14.36
CA GLY A 134 12.79 7.38 -13.60
C GLY A 134 13.66 8.26 -12.68
N MET A 135 14.16 9.39 -13.19
CA MET A 135 14.93 10.35 -12.38
C MET A 135 14.09 10.95 -11.25
N ALA A 136 12.81 11.25 -11.51
CA ALA A 136 11.87 11.77 -10.51
C ALA A 136 11.66 10.77 -9.36
N THR A 137 11.47 9.50 -9.70
CA THR A 137 11.32 8.43 -8.72
C THR A 137 12.57 8.27 -7.86
N VAL A 138 13.76 8.24 -8.46
CA VAL A 138 15.04 8.14 -7.74
C VAL A 138 15.26 9.36 -6.84
N ALA A 139 14.94 10.57 -7.31
CA ALA A 139 15.06 11.79 -6.53
C ALA A 139 14.13 11.79 -5.31
N ALA A 140 12.87 11.33 -5.47
CA ALA A 140 11.91 11.22 -4.39
C ALA A 140 12.37 10.20 -3.34
N PHE A 141 12.81 9.02 -3.77
CA PHE A 141 13.30 7.97 -2.89
C PHE A 141 14.52 8.44 -2.11
N GLY A 142 15.48 9.08 -2.80
CA GLY A 142 16.65 9.66 -2.15
C GLY A 142 16.29 10.73 -1.11
N LEU A 143 15.33 11.60 -1.40
CA LEU A 143 14.84 12.60 -0.46
C LEU A 143 14.17 11.97 0.76
N CYS A 144 13.25 11.02 0.56
CA CYS A 144 12.55 10.36 1.65
C CYS A 144 13.53 9.61 2.59
N MET A 145 14.49 8.88 2.02
CA MET A 145 15.55 8.22 2.80
C MET A 145 16.42 9.22 3.54
N TYR A 146 16.77 10.35 2.91
CA TYR A 146 17.53 11.42 3.55
C TYR A 146 16.77 12.06 4.72
N LEU A 147 15.45 12.20 4.60
CA LEU A 147 14.58 12.69 5.68
C LEU A 147 14.36 11.65 6.80
N GLY A 148 14.87 10.43 6.63
CA GLY A 148 14.78 9.37 7.62
C GLY A 148 13.44 8.64 7.61
N VAL A 149 12.71 8.66 6.50
CA VAL A 149 11.52 7.82 6.30
C VAL A 149 11.97 6.39 5.99
N ASP A 150 11.48 5.42 6.76
CA ASP A 150 11.84 4.01 6.59
C ASP A 150 11.45 3.50 5.20
N PHE A 151 12.28 2.62 4.65
CA PHE A 151 11.98 1.96 3.39
C PHE A 151 11.38 0.58 3.64
N ILE A 152 10.21 0.31 3.06
CA ILE A 152 9.52 -0.98 3.16
C ILE A 152 9.45 -1.66 1.79
N GLY A 153 9.37 -2.99 1.76
CA GLY A 153 9.32 -3.77 0.52
C GLY A 153 8.18 -3.39 -0.42
N LEU A 154 7.06 -2.94 0.12
CA LEU A 154 5.91 -2.45 -0.63
C LEU A 154 6.25 -1.24 -1.53
N ASN A 155 7.20 -0.40 -1.11
CA ASN A 155 7.64 0.77 -1.90
C ASN A 155 8.26 0.38 -3.25
N LEU A 156 8.68 -0.87 -3.44
CA LEU A 156 9.15 -1.36 -4.73
C LEU A 156 8.05 -1.47 -5.80
N ALA A 157 6.78 -1.42 -5.43
CA ALA A 157 5.69 -1.29 -6.40
C ALA A 157 5.60 0.15 -7.00
N ALA A 158 6.01 1.17 -6.24
CA ALA A 158 5.89 2.56 -6.66
C ALA A 158 6.65 2.91 -7.95
N PRO A 159 7.89 2.47 -8.21
CA PRO A 159 8.58 2.76 -9.47
C PRO A 159 7.85 2.28 -10.72
N PHE A 160 7.20 1.11 -10.68
CA PHE A 160 6.41 0.61 -11.80
C PHE A 160 5.23 1.52 -12.11
N LEU A 161 4.57 1.99 -11.06
CA LEU A 161 3.45 2.91 -11.13
C LEU A 161 3.91 4.29 -11.62
N MET A 162 4.97 4.85 -11.04
CA MET A 162 5.47 6.19 -11.33
C MET A 162 5.99 6.32 -12.77
N ILE A 163 6.56 5.27 -13.35
CA ILE A 163 6.96 5.27 -14.76
C ILE A 163 5.70 5.40 -15.65
N GLY A 164 4.63 4.66 -15.33
CA GLY A 164 3.38 4.73 -16.08
C GLY A 164 2.74 6.12 -16.05
N ILE A 165 2.57 6.68 -14.86
CA ILE A 165 1.98 8.01 -14.64
C ILE A 165 2.86 9.10 -15.24
N GLY A 166 4.18 9.02 -15.02
CA GLY A 166 5.10 10.06 -15.48
C GLY A 166 5.24 10.13 -17.00
N ILE A 167 4.87 9.10 -17.76
CA ILE A 167 4.87 9.14 -19.23
C ILE A 167 3.59 9.77 -19.77
N ASP A 168 2.48 9.73 -19.05
CA ASP A 168 1.21 10.29 -19.50
C ASP A 168 1.34 11.80 -19.78
N ASP A 169 1.93 12.56 -18.89
CA ASP A 169 2.25 13.98 -19.06
C ASP A 169 3.08 14.24 -20.32
N THR A 170 3.98 13.33 -20.68
CA THR A 170 4.77 13.37 -21.91
C THR A 170 3.88 13.35 -23.15
N PHE A 171 2.87 12.47 -23.18
CA PHE A 171 1.95 12.36 -24.32
C PHE A 171 1.05 13.59 -24.44
N VAL A 172 0.58 14.13 -23.32
CA VAL A 172 -0.22 15.36 -23.28
C VAL A 172 0.58 16.54 -23.81
N MET A 173 1.83 16.74 -23.36
CA MET A 173 2.68 17.82 -23.84
C MET A 173 3.04 17.66 -25.32
N LEU A 174 3.32 16.42 -25.76
CA LEU A 174 3.64 16.15 -27.15
C LEU A 174 2.43 16.35 -28.08
N ALA A 175 1.22 16.04 -27.64
CA ALA A 175 -0.01 16.30 -28.39
C ALA A 175 -0.26 17.82 -28.54
N ALA A 176 -0.04 18.60 -27.48
CA ALA A 176 -0.11 20.05 -27.54
C ALA A 176 0.94 20.62 -28.52
N TRP A 177 2.20 20.14 -28.46
CA TRP A 177 3.26 20.54 -29.42
C TRP A 177 2.86 20.26 -30.87
N ARG A 178 2.29 19.09 -31.17
CA ARG A 178 1.87 18.70 -32.53
C ARG A 178 0.78 19.59 -33.11
N ARG A 179 -0.03 20.23 -32.26
CA ARG A 179 -1.09 21.18 -32.69
C ARG A 179 -0.59 22.57 -32.94
N THR A 180 0.61 22.94 -32.52
CA THR A 180 1.18 24.26 -32.76
C THR A 180 1.51 24.48 -34.25
N CYS A 181 1.35 25.71 -34.72
CA CYS A 181 1.66 26.07 -36.10
C CYS A 181 3.17 25.99 -36.38
N ILE A 182 3.58 25.22 -37.42
CA ILE A 182 4.96 24.91 -37.74
C ILE A 182 5.76 26.10 -38.21
N THR A 183 5.07 27.11 -38.82
CA THR A 183 5.72 28.31 -39.32
C THR A 183 6.20 29.25 -38.22
N LYS A 184 5.74 29.05 -36.97
CA LYS A 184 6.13 29.89 -35.84
C LYS A 184 7.51 29.51 -35.31
N PRO A 185 8.26 30.47 -34.74
CA PRO A 185 9.54 30.19 -34.11
C PRO A 185 9.36 29.28 -32.88
N VAL A 186 10.38 28.45 -32.53
CA VAL A 186 10.33 27.47 -31.45
C VAL A 186 9.90 28.07 -30.09
N PRO A 187 10.39 29.25 -29.66
CA PRO A 187 9.95 29.84 -28.39
C PRO A 187 8.45 30.15 -28.36
N GLU A 188 7.86 30.62 -29.44
CA GLU A 188 6.43 30.91 -29.54
C GLU A 188 5.58 29.63 -29.54
N ARG A 189 6.04 28.59 -30.27
CA ARG A 189 5.43 27.25 -30.23
C ARG A 189 5.49 26.63 -28.83
N MET A 190 6.63 26.79 -28.13
CA MET A 190 6.80 26.27 -26.76
C MET A 190 5.88 27.01 -25.78
N ALA A 191 5.77 28.34 -25.89
CA ALA A 191 4.83 29.13 -25.10
C ALA A 191 3.38 28.70 -25.32
N GLN A 192 2.98 28.43 -26.56
CA GLN A 192 1.65 27.92 -26.88
C GLN A 192 1.45 26.51 -26.34
N THR A 193 2.44 25.61 -26.47
CA THR A 193 2.40 24.24 -25.94
C THR A 193 2.20 24.26 -24.44
N LEU A 194 3.00 25.04 -23.71
CA LEU A 194 2.90 25.14 -22.26
C LEU A 194 1.58 25.81 -21.82
N SER A 195 1.07 26.82 -22.55
CA SER A 195 -0.22 27.42 -22.19
C SER A 195 -1.41 26.45 -22.31
N GLU A 196 -1.32 25.44 -23.18
CA GLU A 196 -2.35 24.42 -23.34
C GLU A 196 -2.13 23.19 -22.45
N ALA A 197 -0.87 22.69 -22.37
CA ALA A 197 -0.57 21.46 -21.66
C ALA A 197 -0.35 21.67 -20.15
N ALA A 198 0.29 22.77 -19.74
CA ALA A 198 0.70 22.94 -18.35
C ALA A 198 -0.49 22.97 -17.37
N VAL A 199 -1.61 23.56 -17.76
CA VAL A 199 -2.82 23.57 -16.92
C VAL A 199 -3.35 22.15 -16.71
N SER A 200 -3.41 21.37 -17.78
CA SER A 200 -3.87 19.97 -17.75
C SER A 200 -2.95 19.13 -16.88
N ILE A 201 -1.64 19.22 -17.10
CA ILE A 201 -0.60 18.53 -16.31
C ILE A 201 -0.61 18.98 -14.83
N THR A 202 -0.88 20.27 -14.55
CA THR A 202 -0.96 20.76 -13.17
C THR A 202 -2.17 20.18 -12.45
N ILE A 203 -3.31 20.04 -13.13
CA ILE A 203 -4.51 19.45 -12.52
C ILE A 203 -4.22 18.01 -12.12
N THR A 204 -3.72 17.18 -13.03
CA THR A 204 -3.46 15.76 -12.78
C THR A 204 -2.36 15.54 -11.73
N SER A 205 -1.21 16.20 -11.88
CA SER A 205 -0.15 16.07 -10.87
C SER A 205 -0.57 16.58 -9.48
N LEU A 206 -1.41 17.61 -9.39
CA LEU A 206 -1.93 18.13 -8.12
C LEU A 206 -2.93 17.15 -7.49
N THR A 207 -3.84 16.58 -8.28
CA THR A 207 -4.81 15.60 -7.81
C THR A 207 -4.13 14.33 -7.33
N ASP A 208 -3.18 13.81 -8.07
CA ASP A 208 -2.41 12.64 -7.67
C ASP A 208 -1.59 12.88 -6.40
N MET A 209 -0.87 14.01 -6.34
CA MET A 209 -0.10 14.39 -5.15
C MET A 209 -0.99 14.44 -3.91
N ILE A 210 -2.14 15.11 -4.01
CA ILE A 210 -3.05 15.27 -2.88
C ILE A 210 -3.70 13.94 -2.51
N SER A 211 -4.04 13.07 -3.47
CA SER A 211 -4.59 11.74 -3.18
C SER A 211 -3.61 10.91 -2.34
N PHE A 212 -2.31 10.90 -2.72
CA PHE A 212 -1.29 10.24 -1.90
C PHE A 212 -1.14 10.88 -0.53
N PHE A 213 -1.14 12.19 -0.41
CA PHE A 213 -1.02 12.84 0.90
C PHE A 213 -2.23 12.64 1.81
N ILE A 214 -3.43 12.42 1.26
CA ILE A 214 -4.60 11.97 2.04
C ILE A 214 -4.34 10.59 2.66
N GLY A 215 -3.64 9.71 1.96
CA GLY A 215 -3.27 8.40 2.49
C GLY A 215 -2.36 8.44 3.73
N ILE A 216 -1.64 9.54 3.97
CA ILE A 216 -0.84 9.73 5.20
C ILE A 216 -1.72 9.85 6.46
N LEU A 217 -2.98 10.23 6.30
CA LEU A 217 -3.95 10.31 7.41
C LEU A 217 -4.43 8.93 7.88
N SER A 218 -4.11 7.88 7.15
CA SER A 218 -4.42 6.49 7.53
C SER A 218 -3.69 6.09 8.80
N PRO A 219 -4.28 5.28 9.70
CA PRO A 219 -3.60 4.76 10.89
C PRO A 219 -2.55 3.68 10.57
N PHE A 220 -2.43 3.23 9.33
CA PHE A 220 -1.53 2.14 8.93
C PHE A 220 -0.16 2.67 8.49
N PRO A 221 0.95 2.37 9.21
CA PRO A 221 2.28 2.88 8.87
C PRO A 221 2.75 2.50 7.46
N SER A 222 2.42 1.29 6.99
CA SER A 222 2.78 0.85 5.63
C SER A 222 2.11 1.70 4.55
N VAL A 223 0.85 2.10 4.77
CA VAL A 223 0.11 3.01 3.88
C VAL A 223 0.73 4.40 3.89
N GLN A 224 1.03 4.94 5.08
CA GLN A 224 1.66 6.24 5.25
C GLN A 224 3.00 6.31 4.50
N ILE A 225 3.87 5.35 4.74
CA ILE A 225 5.20 5.29 4.12
C ILE A 225 5.08 5.22 2.60
N PHE A 226 4.27 4.31 2.06
CA PHE A 226 4.05 4.19 0.63
C PHE A 226 3.53 5.50 0.02
N CYS A 227 2.56 6.14 0.66
CA CYS A 227 1.97 7.39 0.22
C CYS A 227 2.95 8.57 0.25
N ILE A 228 3.85 8.63 1.24
CA ILE A 228 4.91 9.64 1.31
C ILE A 228 5.86 9.49 0.12
N TYR A 229 6.38 8.29 -0.13
CA TYR A 229 7.29 8.02 -1.25
C TYR A 229 6.65 8.34 -2.61
N SER A 230 5.40 7.89 -2.81
CA SER A 230 4.67 8.10 -4.05
C SER A 230 4.27 9.57 -4.24
N GLY A 231 3.81 10.26 -3.20
CA GLY A 231 3.46 11.67 -3.26
C GLY A 231 4.65 12.55 -3.64
N PHE A 232 5.82 12.34 -3.04
CA PHE A 232 7.04 13.06 -3.45
C PHE A 232 7.49 12.68 -4.86
N ALA A 233 7.29 11.43 -5.30
CA ALA A 233 7.61 11.04 -6.67
C ALA A 233 6.77 11.80 -7.69
N VAL A 234 5.47 12.02 -7.44
CA VAL A 234 4.61 12.85 -8.29
C VAL A 234 5.08 14.30 -8.32
N VAL A 235 5.45 14.88 -7.15
CA VAL A 235 6.02 16.25 -7.11
C VAL A 235 7.25 16.38 -8.00
N PHE A 236 8.21 15.46 -7.90
CA PHE A 236 9.42 15.50 -8.76
C PHE A 236 9.10 15.22 -10.21
N THR A 237 8.12 14.36 -10.51
CA THR A 237 7.65 14.11 -11.88
C THR A 237 7.14 15.40 -12.51
N PHE A 238 6.26 16.12 -11.82
CA PHE A 238 5.76 17.42 -12.25
C PHE A 238 6.89 18.43 -12.50
N LEU A 239 7.81 18.58 -11.54
CA LEU A 239 8.93 19.53 -11.67
C LEU A 239 9.84 19.18 -12.84
N PHE A 240 10.14 17.90 -13.06
CA PHE A 240 11.01 17.47 -14.15
C PHE A 240 10.32 17.55 -15.52
N HIS A 241 8.98 17.39 -15.58
CA HIS A 241 8.24 17.63 -16.82
C HIS A 241 8.25 19.10 -17.22
N LEU A 242 8.03 20.01 -16.27
CA LEU A 242 8.06 21.45 -16.56
C LEU A 242 9.46 22.00 -16.86
N THR A 243 10.51 21.36 -16.34
CA THR A 243 11.90 21.84 -16.52
C THR A 243 12.68 21.02 -17.53
N PHE A 244 13.04 19.79 -17.17
CA PHE A 244 13.88 18.92 -18.00
C PHE A 244 13.21 18.52 -19.30
N PHE A 245 11.99 17.97 -19.22
CA PHE A 245 11.30 17.46 -20.40
C PHE A 245 10.91 18.59 -21.37
N SER A 246 10.43 19.73 -20.85
CA SER A 246 10.14 20.92 -21.66
C SER A 246 11.40 21.41 -22.40
N GLY A 247 12.57 21.39 -21.77
CA GLY A 247 13.85 21.68 -22.42
C GLY A 247 14.15 20.72 -23.57
N CYS A 248 13.89 19.40 -23.36
CA CYS A 248 14.07 18.40 -24.41
C CYS A 248 13.11 18.61 -25.60
N VAL A 249 11.85 19.00 -25.35
CA VAL A 249 10.88 19.36 -26.40
C VAL A 249 11.37 20.56 -27.21
N ALA A 250 11.88 21.59 -26.55
CA ALA A 250 12.44 22.78 -27.23
C ALA A 250 13.62 22.43 -28.13
N ILE A 251 14.57 21.60 -27.64
CA ILE A 251 15.73 21.12 -28.44
C ILE A 251 15.21 20.32 -29.66
N SER A 252 14.27 19.43 -29.45
CA SER A 252 13.65 18.66 -30.53
C SER A 252 12.92 19.60 -31.55
N GLY A 253 12.33 20.69 -31.07
CA GLY A 253 11.74 21.75 -31.90
C GLY A 253 12.73 22.45 -32.81
N TYR A 254 13.94 22.76 -32.28
CA TYR A 254 15.03 23.34 -33.12
C TYR A 254 15.54 22.35 -34.15
N CYS A 255 15.57 21.04 -33.85
CA CYS A 255 15.89 20.01 -34.85
C CYS A 255 14.84 19.95 -35.96
N GLU A 256 13.58 20.03 -35.59
CA GLU A 256 12.43 20.05 -36.52
C GLU A 256 12.47 21.27 -37.43
N GLN A 257 12.73 22.45 -36.88
CA GLN A 257 12.87 23.70 -37.67
C GLN A 257 13.98 23.63 -38.74
N LYS A 258 15.04 22.85 -38.47
CA LYS A 258 16.16 22.64 -39.40
C LYS A 258 15.91 21.48 -40.37
N ASN A 259 14.73 20.83 -40.35
CA ASN A 259 14.39 19.62 -41.12
C ASN A 259 15.42 18.50 -40.91
N LEU A 260 15.80 18.23 -39.63
CA LEU A 260 16.70 17.14 -39.31
C LEU A 260 15.86 15.85 -39.05
N HIS A 261 16.36 14.73 -39.52
CA HIS A 261 15.79 13.42 -39.28
C HIS A 261 15.79 13.12 -37.78
N SER A 262 14.66 12.69 -37.21
CA SER A 262 14.47 12.51 -35.77
C SER A 262 15.41 11.47 -35.12
N VAL A 263 15.86 10.47 -35.88
CA VAL A 263 16.71 9.38 -35.34
C VAL A 263 18.20 9.66 -35.64
N VAL A 264 18.51 10.00 -36.90
CA VAL A 264 19.93 10.09 -37.40
C VAL A 264 20.44 11.52 -37.39
N CYS A 265 19.59 12.50 -37.10
CA CYS A 265 19.95 13.94 -37.10
C CYS A 265 20.57 14.48 -38.42
N CYS A 266 20.41 13.79 -39.54
CA CYS A 266 20.82 14.27 -40.85
C CYS A 266 19.70 15.14 -41.46
N LYS A 267 20.08 16.11 -42.32
CA LYS A 267 19.14 16.95 -43.03
C LYS A 267 18.42 16.15 -44.09
N VAL A 268 17.07 16.21 -44.07
CA VAL A 268 16.21 15.52 -45.04
C VAL A 268 15.39 16.50 -45.86
N GLN A 269 14.85 16.01 -47.00
CA GLN A 269 14.04 16.79 -47.91
C GLN A 269 12.54 16.59 -47.63
N PRO A 270 11.73 17.65 -47.77
CA PRO A 270 10.29 17.55 -47.74
C PRO A 270 9.72 16.54 -48.73
N LEU A 271 8.59 15.94 -48.39
CA LEU A 271 7.94 14.95 -49.23
C LEU A 271 7.56 15.46 -50.61
N SER A 272 7.15 16.73 -50.70
CA SER A 272 6.80 17.45 -51.95
C SER A 272 7.97 17.50 -52.92
N LYS A 273 9.22 17.76 -52.45
CA LYS A 273 10.42 17.83 -53.26
C LYS A 273 11.10 16.48 -53.54
N SER A 274 10.60 15.34 -52.95
CA SER A 274 11.20 14.03 -53.01
C SER A 274 10.53 13.07 -54.03
N SER A 275 9.59 13.56 -54.86
CA SER A 275 8.82 12.76 -55.83
C SER A 275 9.66 11.92 -56.79
N HIS A 276 10.90 12.38 -57.11
CA HIS A 276 11.81 11.71 -58.02
C HIS A 276 12.73 10.66 -57.35
N ARG A 277 12.66 10.50 -56.02
CA ARG A 277 13.52 9.56 -55.27
C ARG A 277 12.85 8.18 -55.17
N SER A 278 13.70 7.15 -54.90
CA SER A 278 13.25 5.77 -54.66
C SER A 278 12.18 5.71 -53.55
N TRP A 279 11.29 4.75 -53.61
CA TRP A 279 10.21 4.55 -52.62
C TRP A 279 10.76 4.29 -51.20
N LEU A 280 11.92 3.58 -51.10
CA LEU A 280 12.63 3.36 -49.82
C LEU A 280 13.16 4.69 -49.23
N TYR A 281 13.72 5.54 -50.05
CA TYR A 281 14.16 6.88 -49.62
C TYR A 281 12.96 7.71 -49.12
N ARG A 282 11.85 7.69 -49.86
CA ARG A 282 10.63 8.39 -49.47
C ARG A 282 10.03 7.86 -48.19
N LEU A 283 10.19 6.54 -47.93
CA LEU A 283 9.65 5.94 -46.71
C LEU A 283 10.51 6.26 -45.45
N PHE A 284 11.85 6.28 -45.60
CA PHE A 284 12.77 6.39 -44.44
C PHE A 284 13.52 7.69 -44.33
N CYS A 285 13.63 8.51 -45.40
CA CYS A 285 14.50 9.68 -45.45
C CYS A 285 13.77 10.95 -45.91
N THR A 286 12.45 11.06 -45.72
CA THR A 286 11.69 12.27 -46.07
C THR A 286 10.91 12.76 -44.90
N GLY A 287 10.69 14.09 -44.86
CA GLY A 287 9.87 14.73 -43.84
C GLY A 287 10.18 16.21 -43.72
N GLY A 288 9.41 16.88 -42.88
CA GLY A 288 9.53 18.29 -42.64
C GLY A 288 8.79 19.14 -43.68
N VAL A 289 8.90 20.45 -43.58
CA VAL A 289 8.14 21.44 -44.34
C VAL A 289 9.07 22.13 -45.32
N ASP A 290 8.55 22.39 -46.52
CA ASP A 290 9.26 23.20 -47.50
C ASP A 290 9.36 24.66 -47.00
N PRO A 291 10.58 25.21 -46.87
CA PRO A 291 10.73 26.64 -46.52
C PRO A 291 10.12 27.60 -47.52
N ASP A 292 10.00 27.17 -48.79
CA ASP A 292 9.48 28.03 -49.89
C ASP A 292 7.93 28.01 -49.92
N ASP A 293 7.30 26.87 -49.48
CA ASP A 293 5.83 26.75 -49.40
C ASP A 293 5.45 26.03 -48.09
N PRO A 294 5.48 26.72 -46.94
CA PRO A 294 5.25 26.12 -45.64
C PRO A 294 3.77 25.70 -45.37
N LYS A 295 2.84 26.05 -46.24
CA LYS A 295 1.41 25.71 -46.10
C LYS A 295 0.99 24.53 -46.99
N ASN A 296 1.91 23.89 -47.66
CA ASN A 296 1.63 22.74 -48.52
C ASN A 296 1.01 21.61 -47.72
N PRO A 297 -0.22 21.14 -48.00
CA PRO A 297 -0.87 20.07 -47.26
C PRO A 297 -0.16 18.70 -47.37
N ILE A 298 0.67 18.48 -48.41
CA ILE A 298 1.43 17.23 -48.59
C ILE A 298 2.55 17.14 -47.53
N ASP A 299 3.18 18.26 -47.20
CA ASP A 299 4.26 18.36 -46.23
C ASP A 299 3.76 18.58 -44.78
N ASN A 300 2.46 18.86 -44.63
CA ASN A 300 1.83 19.13 -43.33
C ASN A 300 0.61 18.22 -43.07
N PRO A 301 0.76 16.88 -43.08
CA PRO A 301 -0.33 15.97 -42.77
C PRO A 301 -0.72 16.08 -41.27
N GLU A 302 -2.02 16.11 -41.01
CA GLU A 302 -2.53 15.93 -39.66
C GLU A 302 -2.15 14.52 -39.12
N HIS A 303 -2.03 14.38 -37.80
CA HIS A 303 -1.74 13.08 -37.20
C HIS A 303 -2.91 12.12 -37.39
N GLY A 304 -2.72 11.02 -38.14
CA GLY A 304 -3.81 10.11 -38.54
C GLY A 304 -4.62 9.52 -37.37
N CYS A 305 -3.95 9.20 -36.24
CA CYS A 305 -4.69 8.73 -35.06
C CYS A 305 -5.55 9.83 -34.42
N MET A 306 -5.06 11.08 -34.35
CA MET A 306 -5.85 12.18 -33.80
C MET A 306 -7.08 12.48 -34.68
N THR A 307 -6.92 12.44 -36.00
CA THR A 307 -8.06 12.62 -36.96
C THR A 307 -9.06 11.49 -36.82
N TRP A 308 -8.62 10.24 -36.54
CA TRP A 308 -9.51 9.11 -36.27
C TRP A 308 -10.42 9.39 -35.06
N PHE A 309 -9.89 9.93 -33.96
CA PHE A 309 -10.69 10.29 -32.79
C PHE A 309 -11.74 11.35 -33.10
N ARG A 310 -11.39 12.37 -33.93
CA ARG A 310 -12.31 13.40 -34.36
C ARG A 310 -13.37 12.91 -35.32
N ASP A 311 -12.96 12.16 -36.39
CA ASP A 311 -13.81 11.92 -37.55
C ASP A 311 -14.65 10.65 -37.39
N TYR A 312 -14.13 9.62 -36.69
CA TYR A 312 -14.84 8.37 -36.46
C TYR A 312 -15.43 8.27 -35.06
N LEU A 313 -14.59 8.35 -34.01
CA LEU A 313 -15.07 8.14 -32.65
C LEU A 313 -16.04 9.23 -32.22
N ALA A 314 -15.69 10.50 -32.35
CA ALA A 314 -16.55 11.60 -31.95
C ALA A 314 -17.85 11.64 -32.77
N ALA A 315 -17.77 11.31 -34.07
CA ALA A 315 -18.95 11.21 -34.92
C ALA A 315 -19.89 10.07 -34.46
N ALA A 316 -19.32 8.92 -34.10
CA ALA A 316 -20.10 7.80 -33.57
C ALA A 316 -20.77 8.16 -32.23
N LEU A 317 -20.02 8.79 -31.28
CA LEU A 317 -20.56 9.23 -29.98
C LEU A 317 -21.67 10.25 -30.08
N ASN A 318 -21.68 11.07 -31.14
CA ASN A 318 -22.73 12.04 -31.35
C ASN A 318 -24.01 11.43 -31.95
N CYS A 319 -23.96 10.18 -32.42
CA CYS A 319 -25.18 9.48 -32.92
C CYS A 319 -26.13 9.13 -31.77
N ARG A 320 -27.42 9.48 -31.90
CA ARG A 320 -28.43 9.22 -30.85
C ARG A 320 -28.48 7.75 -30.37
N PRO A 321 -28.52 6.70 -31.25
CA PRO A 321 -28.57 5.32 -30.79
C PRO A 321 -27.30 4.93 -30.01
N VAL A 322 -26.12 5.43 -30.39
CA VAL A 322 -24.86 5.16 -29.69
C VAL A 322 -24.85 5.78 -28.27
N LYS A 323 -25.36 7.03 -28.14
CA LYS A 323 -25.53 7.65 -26.80
C LYS A 323 -26.42 6.78 -25.90
N ALA A 324 -27.53 6.25 -26.41
CA ALA A 324 -28.43 5.39 -25.64
C ALA A 324 -27.78 4.06 -25.23
N ILE A 325 -27.01 3.44 -26.14
CA ILE A 325 -26.27 2.20 -25.86
C ILE A 325 -25.22 2.44 -24.77
N ILE A 326 -24.46 3.51 -24.82
CA ILE A 326 -23.43 3.83 -23.82
C ILE A 326 -24.07 4.04 -22.45
N ILE A 327 -25.16 4.78 -22.35
CA ILE A 327 -25.89 4.97 -21.09
C ILE A 327 -26.41 3.63 -20.56
N PHE A 328 -26.93 2.76 -21.42
CA PHE A 328 -27.40 1.45 -21.03
C PHE A 328 -26.25 0.57 -20.49
N ILE A 329 -25.09 0.53 -21.19
CA ILE A 329 -23.89 -0.18 -20.71
C ILE A 329 -23.43 0.37 -19.36
N PHE A 330 -23.49 1.69 -19.19
CA PHE A 330 -23.16 2.34 -17.93
C PHE A 330 -24.08 1.93 -16.78
N ILE A 331 -25.38 1.82 -17.01
CA ILE A 331 -26.32 1.33 -16.00
C ILE A 331 -26.02 -0.12 -15.63
N CYS A 332 -25.75 -0.99 -16.60
CA CYS A 332 -25.35 -2.38 -16.36
C CYS A 332 -24.04 -2.45 -15.55
N TYR A 333 -23.06 -1.59 -15.86
CA TYR A 333 -21.82 -1.47 -15.11
C TYR A 333 -22.08 -1.09 -13.65
N LEU A 334 -22.91 -0.08 -13.37
CA LEU A 334 -23.25 0.30 -11.99
C LEU A 334 -23.96 -0.80 -11.22
N LEU A 335 -24.89 -1.52 -11.84
CA LEU A 335 -25.57 -2.66 -11.23
C LEU A 335 -24.58 -3.79 -10.87
N GLY A 336 -23.62 -4.05 -11.78
CA GLY A 336 -22.53 -5.00 -11.52
C GLY A 336 -21.63 -4.56 -10.35
N ALA A 337 -21.29 -3.28 -10.26
CA ALA A 337 -20.50 -2.72 -9.18
C ALA A 337 -21.23 -2.83 -7.83
N LEU A 338 -22.52 -2.48 -7.78
CA LEU A 338 -23.33 -2.60 -6.57
C LEU A 338 -23.45 -4.06 -6.11
N TYR A 339 -23.64 -4.99 -7.03
CA TYR A 339 -23.62 -6.42 -6.71
C TYR A 339 -22.26 -6.86 -6.15
N GLY A 340 -21.16 -6.43 -6.75
CA GLY A 340 -19.81 -6.74 -6.25
C GLY A 340 -19.58 -6.27 -4.82
N LEU A 341 -20.08 -5.07 -4.44
CA LEU A 341 -19.96 -4.58 -3.07
C LEU A 341 -20.63 -5.47 -2.02
N THR A 342 -21.69 -6.20 -2.40
CA THR A 342 -22.36 -7.14 -1.47
C THR A 342 -21.54 -8.41 -1.21
N THR A 343 -20.55 -8.71 -2.07
CA THR A 343 -19.67 -9.88 -1.96
C THR A 343 -18.30 -9.53 -1.37
N LEU A 344 -18.07 -8.28 -1.00
CA LEU A 344 -16.78 -7.78 -0.51
C LEU A 344 -16.40 -8.49 0.80
N GLN A 345 -15.22 -9.13 0.78
CA GLN A 345 -14.60 -9.74 1.95
C GLN A 345 -13.57 -8.79 2.55
N GLU A 346 -13.52 -8.73 3.89
CA GLU A 346 -12.57 -7.91 4.63
C GLU A 346 -11.42 -8.78 5.15
N GLY A 347 -10.20 -8.21 5.16
CA GLY A 347 -9.03 -8.83 5.73
C GLY A 347 -8.15 -9.60 4.76
N LEU A 348 -6.89 -9.72 5.13
CA LEU A 348 -5.86 -10.40 4.38
C LEU A 348 -5.56 -11.76 5.02
N ASP A 349 -5.83 -12.82 4.29
CA ASP A 349 -5.44 -14.17 4.69
C ASP A 349 -3.92 -14.26 4.74
N ARG A 350 -3.37 -14.79 5.85
CA ARG A 350 -1.92 -14.98 6.09
C ARG A 350 -1.26 -15.78 4.97
N ARG A 351 -1.94 -16.77 4.44
CA ARG A 351 -1.52 -17.59 3.29
C ARG A 351 -1.19 -16.74 2.05
N LYS A 352 -1.91 -15.64 1.83
CA LYS A 352 -1.72 -14.74 0.69
C LYS A 352 -0.46 -13.86 0.80
N LEU A 353 0.18 -13.81 1.99
CA LEU A 353 1.46 -13.11 2.18
C LEU A 353 2.64 -13.95 1.71
N SER A 354 2.49 -15.26 1.66
CA SER A 354 3.52 -16.19 1.22
C SER A 354 3.38 -16.50 -0.27
N LYS A 355 4.49 -16.90 -0.90
CA LYS A 355 4.52 -17.34 -2.28
C LYS A 355 3.95 -18.76 -2.39
N GLU A 356 3.27 -19.09 -3.49
CA GLU A 356 2.60 -20.39 -3.67
C GLU A 356 3.52 -21.61 -3.52
N ASP A 357 4.81 -21.48 -3.82
CA ASP A 357 5.83 -22.53 -3.72
C ASP A 357 6.64 -22.47 -2.40
N SER A 358 6.22 -21.67 -1.42
CA SER A 358 6.90 -21.55 -0.14
C SER A 358 6.59 -22.70 0.81
N TYR A 359 7.57 -23.02 1.68
CA TYR A 359 7.41 -23.99 2.77
C TYR A 359 6.30 -23.61 3.76
N SER A 360 6.02 -22.32 3.92
CA SER A 360 4.96 -21.81 4.79
C SER A 360 3.55 -22.24 4.33
N ILE A 361 3.34 -22.41 3.02
CA ILE A 361 2.07 -22.90 2.47
C ILE A 361 1.81 -24.35 2.93
N ALA A 362 2.83 -25.20 2.92
CA ALA A 362 2.71 -26.56 3.43
C ALA A 362 2.33 -26.60 4.91
N PHE A 363 2.80 -25.64 5.71
CA PHE A 363 2.40 -25.49 7.10
C PHE A 363 0.93 -25.07 7.21
N TYR A 364 0.50 -24.02 6.51
CA TYR A 364 -0.90 -23.56 6.51
C TYR A 364 -1.88 -24.64 6.03
N ASP A 365 -1.49 -25.44 5.01
CA ASP A 365 -2.33 -26.54 4.51
C ASP A 365 -2.59 -27.58 5.60
N ARG A 366 -1.57 -27.90 6.43
CA ARG A 366 -1.72 -28.83 7.54
C ARG A 366 -2.45 -28.23 8.73
N GLU A 367 -2.19 -26.95 9.04
CA GLU A 367 -2.92 -26.21 10.06
C GLU A 367 -4.42 -26.20 9.72
N ASP A 368 -4.77 -25.84 8.48
CA ASP A 368 -6.16 -25.79 8.03
C ASP A 368 -6.82 -27.18 7.96
N PHE A 369 -6.09 -28.23 7.66
CA PHE A 369 -6.64 -29.57 7.53
C PHE A 369 -6.81 -30.28 8.86
N TYR A 370 -5.81 -30.22 9.74
CA TYR A 370 -5.77 -31.00 10.98
C TYR A 370 -6.18 -30.23 12.24
N PHE A 371 -5.98 -28.88 12.26
CA PHE A 371 -6.14 -28.06 13.46
C PHE A 371 -7.28 -27.01 13.35
N ARG A 372 -8.00 -26.99 12.24
CA ARG A 372 -9.05 -25.97 11.99
C ARG A 372 -10.19 -25.99 12.99
N GLU A 373 -10.46 -27.12 13.63
CA GLU A 373 -11.52 -27.25 14.63
C GLU A 373 -11.24 -26.36 15.85
N PHE A 374 -9.95 -26.21 16.23
CA PHE A 374 -9.50 -25.45 17.39
C PHE A 374 -8.42 -24.43 16.97
N PRO A 375 -8.79 -23.38 16.23
CA PRO A 375 -7.79 -22.55 15.54
C PRO A 375 -6.97 -21.66 16.48
N TYR A 376 -7.56 -21.15 17.58
CA TYR A 376 -6.91 -20.16 18.43
C TYR A 376 -7.06 -20.51 19.90
N ARG A 377 -5.90 -20.54 20.61
CA ARG A 377 -5.86 -20.64 22.06
C ARG A 377 -5.66 -19.25 22.65
N ILE A 378 -6.75 -18.65 23.10
CA ILE A 378 -6.83 -17.26 23.51
C ILE A 378 -6.48 -17.14 25.00
N GLN A 379 -5.61 -16.18 25.32
CA GLN A 379 -5.27 -15.83 26.69
C GLN A 379 -6.25 -14.76 27.19
N VAL A 380 -6.83 -14.98 28.35
CA VAL A 380 -7.60 -13.97 29.09
C VAL A 380 -6.72 -13.48 30.24
N VAL A 381 -6.26 -12.25 30.14
CA VAL A 381 -5.35 -11.62 31.10
C VAL A 381 -6.15 -10.71 32.02
N VAL A 382 -6.01 -10.92 33.32
CA VAL A 382 -6.56 -10.06 34.38
C VAL A 382 -5.42 -9.36 35.07
N SER A 383 -5.40 -8.02 34.99
CA SER A 383 -4.33 -7.19 35.50
C SER A 383 -4.83 -6.35 36.66
N GLY A 384 -4.06 -6.30 37.72
CA GLY A 384 -4.36 -5.56 38.95
C GLY A 384 -4.06 -6.40 40.18
N GLU A 385 -3.86 -5.72 41.30
CA GLU A 385 -3.71 -6.36 42.61
C GLU A 385 -5.08 -6.76 43.14
N TYR A 386 -5.44 -8.01 42.96
CA TYR A 386 -6.68 -8.58 43.49
C TYR A 386 -6.35 -9.64 44.54
N ASP A 387 -7.08 -9.59 45.66
CA ASP A 387 -7.02 -10.66 46.68
C ASP A 387 -7.81 -11.89 46.20
N TYR A 388 -7.13 -12.84 45.60
CA TYR A 388 -7.72 -14.10 45.12
C TYR A 388 -8.17 -15.06 46.24
N SER A 389 -7.86 -14.76 47.52
CA SER A 389 -8.40 -15.47 48.66
C SER A 389 -9.88 -15.08 48.93
N ASP A 390 -10.28 -13.89 48.48
CA ASP A 390 -11.64 -13.36 48.66
C ASP A 390 -12.65 -14.16 47.80
N PRO A 391 -13.70 -14.75 48.39
CA PRO A 391 -14.76 -15.42 47.65
C PRO A 391 -15.46 -14.53 46.61
N GLU A 392 -15.51 -13.20 46.81
CA GLU A 392 -16.13 -12.26 45.86
C GLU A 392 -15.30 -12.17 44.59
N ILE A 393 -13.98 -12.02 44.69
CA ILE A 393 -13.07 -11.98 43.53
C ILE A 393 -13.09 -13.35 42.80
N GLN A 394 -13.09 -14.47 43.56
CA GLN A 394 -13.23 -15.81 42.96
C GLN A 394 -14.53 -15.93 42.15
N GLN A 395 -15.64 -15.41 42.69
CA GLN A 395 -16.92 -15.42 41.98
C GLN A 395 -16.93 -14.54 40.76
N GLN A 396 -16.27 -13.35 40.80
CA GLN A 396 -16.15 -12.44 39.65
C GLN A 396 -15.31 -13.08 38.54
N MET A 397 -14.20 -13.76 38.90
CA MET A 397 -13.38 -14.52 37.95
C MET A 397 -14.17 -15.66 37.30
N GLU A 398 -14.93 -16.39 38.08
CA GLU A 398 -15.80 -17.49 37.60
C GLU A 398 -16.90 -16.97 36.67
N ASN A 399 -17.55 -15.83 37.03
CA ASN A 399 -18.56 -15.20 36.20
C ASN A 399 -18.00 -14.72 34.87
N LEU A 400 -16.81 -14.10 34.85
CA LEU A 400 -16.09 -13.71 33.62
C LEU A 400 -15.81 -14.95 32.75
N THR A 401 -15.25 -16.01 33.36
CA THR A 401 -14.92 -17.24 32.64
C THR A 401 -16.17 -17.87 32.02
N ARG A 402 -17.28 -17.98 32.77
CA ARG A 402 -18.56 -18.50 32.23
C ARG A 402 -19.18 -17.65 31.17
N SER A 403 -19.06 -16.33 31.28
CA SER A 403 -19.56 -15.42 30.25
C SER A 403 -18.80 -15.57 28.92
N LEU A 404 -17.48 -15.82 29.00
CA LEU A 404 -16.65 -16.12 27.82
C LEU A 404 -17.00 -17.50 27.25
N GLU A 405 -17.16 -18.52 28.08
CA GLU A 405 -17.54 -19.88 27.68
C GLU A 405 -18.94 -19.96 27.06
N ALA A 406 -19.82 -18.99 27.36
CA ALA A 406 -21.14 -18.90 26.77
C ALA A 406 -21.15 -18.33 25.35
N SER A 407 -20.05 -17.76 24.88
CA SER A 407 -19.93 -17.27 23.50
C SER A 407 -19.93 -18.43 22.51
N SER A 408 -20.57 -18.21 21.34
CA SER A 408 -20.65 -19.20 20.26
C SER A 408 -19.27 -19.47 19.60
N TYR A 409 -18.29 -18.62 19.84
CA TYR A 409 -16.94 -18.74 19.34
C TYR A 409 -15.99 -19.47 20.29
N ILE A 410 -16.42 -19.80 21.48
CA ILE A 410 -15.62 -20.49 22.50
C ILE A 410 -16.12 -21.90 22.71
N SER A 411 -15.19 -22.82 22.87
CA SER A 411 -15.45 -24.24 23.09
C SER A 411 -16.01 -24.54 24.49
N ALA A 412 -16.44 -25.78 24.71
CA ALA A 412 -16.95 -26.24 25.98
C ALA A 412 -15.99 -25.97 27.16
N PRO A 413 -16.51 -25.82 28.40
CA PRO A 413 -15.70 -25.50 29.59
C PRO A 413 -14.54 -26.47 29.88
N ILE A 414 -14.60 -27.68 29.35
CA ILE A 414 -13.53 -28.69 29.50
C ILE A 414 -12.23 -28.27 28.80
N TYR A 415 -12.32 -27.38 27.81
CA TYR A 415 -11.16 -26.86 27.07
C TYR A 415 -10.60 -25.58 27.67
N THR A 416 -11.24 -25.03 28.72
CA THR A 416 -10.77 -23.86 29.45
C THR A 416 -9.72 -24.30 30.48
N GLU A 417 -8.52 -23.75 30.38
CA GLU A 417 -7.46 -23.98 31.36
C GLU A 417 -7.38 -22.78 32.31
N SER A 418 -7.97 -22.94 33.49
CA SER A 418 -7.96 -21.92 34.56
C SER A 418 -7.15 -22.44 35.75
N TRP A 419 -6.05 -21.73 36.04
CA TRP A 419 -5.24 -22.02 37.20
C TRP A 419 -6.04 -21.94 38.51
N LEU A 420 -6.93 -20.94 38.62
CA LEU A 420 -7.75 -20.73 39.81
C LEU A 420 -8.73 -21.88 40.03
N ARG A 421 -9.45 -22.32 38.98
CA ARG A 421 -10.34 -23.49 39.07
C ARG A 421 -9.56 -24.75 39.50
N SER A 422 -8.40 -24.97 38.89
CA SER A 422 -7.55 -26.11 39.17
C SER A 422 -6.98 -26.06 40.58
N PHE A 423 -6.47 -24.90 41.03
CA PHE A 423 -5.96 -24.71 42.39
C PHE A 423 -7.02 -24.90 43.45
N LEU A 424 -8.21 -24.27 43.32
CA LEU A 424 -9.32 -24.41 44.25
C LEU A 424 -9.81 -25.85 44.29
N SER A 425 -9.89 -26.56 43.17
CA SER A 425 -10.20 -27.99 43.12
C SER A 425 -9.15 -28.85 43.82
N TYR A 426 -7.87 -28.51 43.64
CA TYR A 426 -6.79 -29.21 44.35
C TYR A 426 -6.87 -29.02 45.87
N VAL A 427 -7.08 -27.79 46.34
CA VAL A 427 -7.24 -27.51 47.78
C VAL A 427 -8.45 -28.23 48.38
N SER A 428 -9.60 -28.15 47.69
CA SER A 428 -10.83 -28.82 48.16
C SER A 428 -10.68 -30.35 48.27
N ARG A 429 -9.91 -31.00 47.37
CA ARG A 429 -9.67 -32.44 47.38
C ARG A 429 -8.68 -32.87 48.43
N ASN A 430 -7.78 -31.97 48.85
CA ASN A 430 -6.70 -32.25 49.77
C ASN A 430 -6.84 -31.51 51.12
N GLU A 431 -8.04 -31.00 51.43
CA GLU A 431 -8.29 -30.19 52.63
C GLU A 431 -7.81 -30.90 53.93
N ASP A 432 -8.02 -32.22 54.01
CA ASP A 432 -7.63 -33.02 55.17
C ASP A 432 -6.10 -33.16 55.34
N TYR A 433 -5.31 -32.98 54.26
CA TYR A 433 -3.85 -33.18 54.28
C TYR A 433 -3.06 -31.86 54.31
N LEU A 434 -3.59 -30.77 53.74
CA LEU A 434 -2.89 -29.51 53.58
C LEU A 434 -2.74 -28.73 54.89
N ASN A 435 -3.65 -28.87 55.84
CA ASN A 435 -3.69 -28.12 57.12
C ASN A 435 -3.49 -26.59 56.95
N VAL A 436 -3.74 -26.05 55.76
CA VAL A 436 -3.53 -24.63 55.41
C VAL A 436 -4.90 -24.00 55.14
N THR A 437 -5.18 -22.93 55.84
CA THR A 437 -6.39 -22.14 55.63
C THR A 437 -6.09 -21.09 54.54
N ILE A 438 -6.71 -21.21 53.35
CA ILE A 438 -6.54 -20.27 52.20
C ILE A 438 -7.44 -19.05 52.29
N LYS A 439 -7.97 -18.68 53.44
CA LYS A 439 -8.89 -17.53 53.64
C LYS A 439 -8.18 -16.21 53.81
N ASP A 440 -6.86 -16.20 53.88
CA ASP A 440 -6.00 -15.04 54.02
C ASP A 440 -5.04 -14.98 52.83
N GLU A 441 -4.87 -13.79 52.26
CA GLU A 441 -4.11 -13.58 51.02
C GLU A 441 -2.70 -14.19 51.12
N GLY A 442 -1.97 -13.90 52.22
CA GLY A 442 -0.60 -14.38 52.40
C GLY A 442 -0.52 -15.92 52.45
N ASN A 443 -1.51 -16.58 53.10
CA ASN A 443 -1.58 -18.03 53.11
C ASN A 443 -2.02 -18.61 51.76
N PHE A 444 -2.87 -17.91 51.03
CA PHE A 444 -3.30 -18.30 49.71
C PHE A 444 -2.10 -18.27 48.73
N VAL A 445 -1.39 -17.15 48.67
CA VAL A 445 -0.22 -16.96 47.80
C VAL A 445 0.87 -17.98 48.14
N LYS A 446 1.12 -18.23 49.43
CA LYS A 446 2.08 -19.22 49.87
C LYS A 446 1.70 -20.65 49.50
N ALA A 447 0.45 -21.03 49.69
CA ALA A 447 -0.05 -22.36 49.28
C ALA A 447 -0.02 -22.53 47.76
N LEU A 448 -0.36 -21.49 47.03
CA LEU A 448 -0.32 -21.44 45.56
C LEU A 448 1.14 -21.65 45.09
N LYS A 449 2.08 -20.85 45.56
CA LYS A 449 3.46 -20.85 45.11
C LYS A 449 4.29 -22.01 45.53
N GLU A 450 4.32 -22.26 46.86
CA GLU A 450 5.20 -23.25 47.47
C GLU A 450 4.69 -24.70 47.36
N ILE A 451 3.36 -24.88 47.31
CA ILE A 451 2.79 -26.23 47.31
C ILE A 451 2.33 -26.61 45.93
N TRP A 452 1.45 -25.78 45.29
CA TRP A 452 0.78 -26.18 44.07
C TRP A 452 1.59 -25.89 42.82
N LEU A 453 2.12 -24.66 42.63
CA LEU A 453 2.95 -24.33 41.46
C LEU A 453 4.28 -25.06 41.46
N TYR A 454 4.84 -25.38 42.64
CA TYR A 454 6.02 -26.20 42.73
C TYR A 454 5.80 -27.62 42.18
N SER A 455 4.60 -28.18 42.40
CA SER A 455 4.25 -29.52 41.90
C SER A 455 3.64 -29.52 40.49
N THR A 456 3.06 -28.38 40.04
CA THR A 456 2.38 -28.22 38.78
C THR A 456 3.04 -27.09 37.97
N SER A 457 4.15 -27.34 37.32
CA SER A 457 4.91 -26.37 36.54
C SER A 457 4.11 -25.80 35.33
N THR A 458 3.04 -26.45 34.91
CA THR A 458 2.20 -26.04 33.75
C THR A 458 1.60 -24.68 33.94
N PHE A 459 1.16 -24.30 35.11
CA PHE A 459 0.53 -23.04 35.44
C PHE A 459 1.47 -21.94 35.95
N SER A 460 2.77 -22.24 36.06
CA SER A 460 3.76 -21.30 36.59
C SER A 460 3.86 -20.00 35.79
N LEU A 461 3.49 -20.03 34.51
CA LEU A 461 3.48 -18.85 33.62
C LEU A 461 2.13 -18.14 33.64
N ASP A 462 1.12 -18.60 34.34
CA ASP A 462 -0.23 -18.08 34.34
C ASP A 462 -0.50 -17.13 35.52
N VAL A 463 0.41 -17.06 36.49
CA VAL A 463 0.33 -16.17 37.63
C VAL A 463 1.62 -15.39 37.76
N LYS A 464 1.48 -14.06 37.86
CA LYS A 464 2.59 -13.17 38.12
C LYS A 464 2.50 -12.57 39.50
N PHE A 465 3.54 -12.76 40.29
CA PHE A 465 3.68 -12.17 41.61
C PHE A 465 4.40 -10.81 41.54
N ASP A 466 4.26 -10.00 42.59
CA ASP A 466 5.04 -8.79 42.78
C ASP A 466 6.53 -9.14 43.10
N ASP A 467 7.37 -8.09 43.18
CA ASP A 467 8.83 -8.25 43.44
C ASP A 467 9.11 -8.83 44.83
N ASN A 468 8.18 -8.75 45.78
CA ASN A 468 8.30 -9.30 47.14
C ASN A 468 7.67 -10.70 47.24
N ASP A 469 7.00 -11.19 46.20
CA ASP A 469 6.28 -12.46 46.21
C ASP A 469 5.10 -12.55 47.21
N GLU A 470 4.53 -11.39 47.61
CA GLU A 470 3.44 -11.29 48.58
C GLU A 470 2.06 -11.19 47.94
N HIS A 471 1.97 -10.55 46.72
CA HIS A 471 0.72 -10.30 46.02
C HIS A 471 0.72 -10.82 44.60
N ILE A 472 -0.45 -11.12 44.05
CA ILE A 472 -0.65 -11.45 42.64
C ILE A 472 -0.95 -10.18 41.87
N VAL A 473 -0.03 -9.76 40.99
CA VAL A 473 -0.15 -8.52 40.21
C VAL A 473 -0.92 -8.72 38.91
N ALA A 474 -0.83 -9.92 38.34
CA ALA A 474 -1.57 -10.29 37.13
C ALA A 474 -1.75 -11.80 37.07
N SER A 475 -2.84 -12.21 36.47
CA SER A 475 -3.09 -13.63 36.18
C SER A 475 -3.66 -13.78 34.77
N ARG A 476 -3.56 -15.00 34.24
CA ARG A 476 -4.21 -15.34 32.98
C ARG A 476 -4.82 -16.74 33.05
N PHE A 477 -5.81 -16.93 32.22
CA PHE A 477 -6.34 -18.27 31.92
C PHE A 477 -6.54 -18.39 30.40
N LEU A 478 -6.66 -19.62 29.91
CA LEU A 478 -6.70 -19.93 28.50
C LEU A 478 -8.07 -20.47 28.12
N ILE A 479 -8.65 -19.91 27.05
CA ILE A 479 -9.89 -20.38 26.44
C ILE A 479 -9.62 -20.82 24.99
N GLN A 480 -10.39 -21.76 24.50
CA GLN A 480 -10.20 -22.34 23.18
C GLN A 480 -11.26 -21.85 22.22
N ALA A 481 -10.84 -21.21 21.12
CA ALA A 481 -11.76 -20.80 20.05
C ALA A 481 -12.24 -22.01 19.24
N VAL A 482 -13.46 -21.92 18.72
CA VAL A 482 -14.12 -22.92 17.88
C VAL A 482 -15.04 -22.22 16.88
N ASN A 483 -15.39 -22.89 15.78
CA ASN A 483 -16.33 -22.40 14.76
C ASN A 483 -15.89 -21.12 14.04
N VAL A 484 -14.58 -20.87 13.95
CA VAL A 484 -14.01 -19.72 13.25
C VAL A 484 -13.36 -20.18 11.96
N SER A 485 -13.90 -19.76 10.82
CA SER A 485 -13.46 -20.24 9.50
C SER A 485 -13.07 -19.14 8.51
N GLY A 486 -13.12 -17.88 8.91
CA GLY A 486 -12.78 -16.76 8.01
C GLY A 486 -12.59 -15.42 8.70
N THR A 487 -11.96 -14.50 8.02
CA THR A 487 -11.54 -13.18 8.54
C THR A 487 -12.66 -12.36 9.16
N ASN A 488 -13.87 -12.44 8.62
CA ASN A 488 -15.04 -11.76 9.21
C ASN A 488 -15.45 -12.35 10.56
N GLN A 489 -15.41 -13.69 10.70
CA GLN A 489 -15.71 -14.36 11.96
C GLN A 489 -14.61 -14.13 13.01
N GLU A 490 -13.34 -14.09 12.58
CA GLU A 490 -12.21 -13.74 13.43
C GLU A 490 -12.37 -12.35 14.04
N LYS A 491 -12.76 -11.37 13.23
CA LYS A 491 -13.03 -10.00 13.67
C LYS A 491 -14.20 -9.94 14.68
N GLU A 492 -15.32 -10.58 14.35
CA GLU A 492 -16.52 -10.57 15.24
C GLU A 492 -16.24 -11.30 16.56
N MET A 493 -15.50 -12.42 16.54
CA MET A 493 -15.07 -13.13 17.76
C MET A 493 -14.29 -12.20 18.68
N VAL A 494 -13.24 -11.54 18.20
CA VAL A 494 -12.44 -10.64 19.04
C VAL A 494 -13.25 -9.50 19.62
N LYS A 495 -14.15 -8.92 18.83
CA LYS A 495 -15.05 -7.85 19.25
C LYS A 495 -16.01 -8.29 20.36
N GLU A 496 -16.59 -9.50 20.22
CA GLU A 496 -17.48 -10.06 21.23
C GLU A 496 -16.71 -10.36 22.53
N LEU A 497 -15.56 -11.02 22.46
CA LEU A 497 -14.76 -11.35 23.64
C LEU A 497 -14.27 -10.10 24.39
N ARG A 498 -13.81 -9.07 23.66
CA ARG A 498 -13.43 -7.78 24.26
C ARG A 498 -14.61 -7.07 24.90
N LYS A 499 -15.79 -7.18 24.33
CA LYS A 499 -17.00 -6.62 24.94
C LYS A 499 -17.32 -7.32 26.25
N ILE A 500 -17.25 -8.66 26.31
CA ILE A 500 -17.47 -9.43 27.55
C ILE A 500 -16.46 -9.02 28.63
N CYS A 501 -15.17 -8.90 28.28
CA CYS A 501 -14.14 -8.44 29.21
C CYS A 501 -14.40 -7.02 29.73
N LYS A 502 -14.83 -6.11 28.85
CA LYS A 502 -15.14 -4.72 29.21
C LYS A 502 -16.36 -4.60 30.12
N ASP A 503 -17.34 -5.48 29.91
CA ASP A 503 -18.58 -5.50 30.70
C ASP A 503 -18.39 -6.18 32.07
N SER A 504 -17.23 -6.83 32.32
CA SER A 504 -16.88 -7.45 33.60
C SER A 504 -16.43 -6.40 34.63
N SER A 505 -16.52 -6.75 35.93
CA SER A 505 -16.01 -5.91 37.03
C SER A 505 -14.47 -5.92 37.17
N LEU A 506 -13.82 -6.88 36.50
CA LEU A 506 -12.37 -7.06 36.54
C LEU A 506 -11.69 -6.33 35.39
N ASN A 507 -10.46 -5.87 35.62
CA ASN A 507 -9.62 -5.32 34.55
C ASN A 507 -9.09 -6.45 33.66
N ALA A 508 -9.97 -6.99 32.83
CA ALA A 508 -9.70 -8.15 31.99
C ALA A 508 -9.49 -7.75 30.52
N SER A 509 -8.62 -8.45 29.84
CA SER A 509 -8.38 -8.29 28.40
C SER A 509 -8.11 -9.65 27.75
N VAL A 510 -8.45 -9.77 26.45
CA VAL A 510 -8.13 -10.97 25.67
C VAL A 510 -6.95 -10.72 24.76
N PHE A 511 -6.08 -11.71 24.63
CA PHE A 511 -4.88 -11.63 23.83
C PHE A 511 -4.63 -12.92 23.05
N HIS A 512 -4.29 -12.77 21.78
CA HIS A 512 -3.67 -13.79 20.95
C HIS A 512 -2.73 -13.10 19.95
N PRO A 513 -1.59 -13.71 19.58
CA PRO A 513 -0.65 -13.11 18.63
C PRO A 513 -1.30 -12.64 17.32
N TYR A 514 -2.32 -13.35 16.85
CA TYR A 514 -3.02 -13.01 15.61
C TYR A 514 -4.03 -11.86 15.73
N PHE A 515 -4.35 -11.40 16.94
CA PHE A 515 -5.32 -10.31 17.14
C PHE A 515 -4.88 -8.99 16.52
N VAL A 516 -3.57 -8.80 16.34
CA VAL A 516 -3.02 -7.65 15.60
C VAL A 516 -3.57 -7.57 14.18
N PHE A 517 -3.70 -8.72 13.50
CA PHE A 517 -4.28 -8.78 12.16
C PHE A 517 -5.79 -8.55 12.19
N PHE A 518 -6.49 -9.08 13.20
CA PHE A 518 -7.92 -8.91 13.32
C PHE A 518 -8.33 -7.46 13.65
N ASP A 519 -7.51 -6.76 14.43
CA ASP A 519 -7.64 -5.33 14.69
C ASP A 519 -7.46 -4.51 13.40
N GLN A 520 -6.52 -4.90 12.56
CA GLN A 520 -6.34 -4.30 11.25
C GLN A 520 -7.61 -4.45 10.39
N PHE A 521 -8.24 -5.63 10.40
CA PHE A 521 -9.46 -5.90 9.61
C PHE A 521 -10.64 -5.01 10.06
N GLU A 522 -10.76 -4.71 11.36
CA GLU A 522 -11.80 -3.82 11.86
C GLU A 522 -11.60 -2.37 11.38
N LEU A 523 -10.36 -1.90 11.31
CA LEU A 523 -10.02 -0.51 10.96
C LEU A 523 -10.01 -0.24 9.45
N VAL A 524 -9.73 -1.23 8.60
CA VAL A 524 -9.55 -1.03 7.15
C VAL A 524 -10.80 -0.49 6.49
N ARG A 525 -11.98 -1.05 6.78
CA ARG A 525 -13.24 -0.63 6.14
C ARG A 525 -13.63 0.83 6.46
N PRO A 526 -13.75 1.26 7.74
CA PRO A 526 -14.11 2.63 8.05
C PRO A 526 -13.07 3.63 7.54
N THR A 527 -11.79 3.29 7.64
CA THR A 527 -10.70 4.14 7.13
C THR A 527 -10.76 4.29 5.61
N SER A 528 -10.99 3.20 4.86
CA SER A 528 -11.12 3.25 3.40
C SER A 528 -12.28 4.15 2.99
N ILE A 529 -13.45 3.97 3.58
CA ILE A 529 -14.64 4.80 3.29
C ILE A 529 -14.38 6.27 3.63
N GLN A 530 -13.76 6.54 4.77
CA GLN A 530 -13.43 7.91 5.19
C GLN A 530 -12.45 8.57 4.22
N CYS A 531 -11.38 7.89 3.82
CA CYS A 531 -10.40 8.38 2.85
C CYS A 531 -11.04 8.62 1.47
N MET A 532 -11.90 7.71 1.00
CA MET A 532 -12.60 7.85 -0.28
C MET A 532 -13.52 9.07 -0.29
N ILE A 533 -14.37 9.24 0.73
CA ILE A 533 -15.29 10.39 0.82
C ILE A 533 -14.50 11.69 0.92
N PHE A 534 -13.51 11.76 1.81
CA PHE A 534 -12.70 12.97 1.99
C PHE A 534 -11.91 13.29 0.73
N GLY A 535 -11.31 12.29 0.10
CA GLY A 535 -10.60 12.44 -1.16
C GLY A 535 -11.49 12.95 -2.29
N ALA A 536 -12.66 12.33 -2.51
CA ALA A 536 -13.60 12.77 -3.53
C ALA A 536 -14.06 14.22 -3.33
N LEU A 537 -14.29 14.65 -2.08
CA LEU A 537 -14.63 16.04 -1.77
C LEU A 537 -13.49 17.01 -2.12
N VAL A 538 -12.25 16.65 -1.78
CA VAL A 538 -11.07 17.47 -2.11
C VAL A 538 -10.85 17.54 -3.61
N MET A 539 -11.01 16.43 -4.35
CA MET A 539 -10.87 16.39 -5.80
C MET A 539 -11.97 17.22 -6.49
N MET A 540 -13.19 17.18 -5.97
CA MET A 540 -14.26 18.06 -6.44
C MET A 540 -13.91 19.53 -6.24
N LEU A 541 -13.34 19.90 -5.08
CA LEU A 541 -12.92 21.27 -4.80
C LEU A 541 -11.81 21.73 -5.79
N ILE A 542 -10.82 20.89 -6.05
CA ILE A 542 -9.76 21.16 -7.02
C ILE A 542 -10.37 21.36 -8.41
N SER A 543 -11.28 20.49 -8.82
CA SER A 543 -11.98 20.60 -10.10
C SER A 543 -12.73 21.93 -10.22
N PHE A 544 -13.36 22.43 -9.15
CA PHE A 544 -14.03 23.75 -9.16
C PHE A 544 -13.07 24.93 -9.34
N ILE A 545 -11.83 24.81 -8.86
CA ILE A 545 -10.81 25.85 -9.01
C ILE A 545 -10.33 25.96 -10.46
N PHE A 546 -10.12 24.84 -11.13
CA PHE A 546 -9.51 24.80 -12.45
C PHE A 546 -10.50 24.76 -13.61
N ILE A 547 -11.71 24.23 -13.41
CA ILE A 547 -12.75 24.14 -14.45
C ILE A 547 -13.79 25.24 -14.20
N PRO A 548 -13.85 26.26 -15.07
CA PRO A 548 -14.67 27.48 -14.83
C PRO A 548 -16.16 27.28 -15.07
N ASN A 549 -16.69 26.06 -14.92
CA ASN A 549 -18.12 25.80 -15.13
C ASN A 549 -18.64 24.75 -14.15
N VAL A 550 -19.59 25.12 -13.31
CA VAL A 550 -20.17 24.28 -12.27
C VAL A 550 -20.75 22.97 -12.81
N LEU A 551 -21.47 23.05 -13.95
CA LEU A 551 -22.10 21.87 -14.53
C LEU A 551 -21.07 20.84 -15.01
N CYS A 552 -19.98 21.30 -15.60
CA CYS A 552 -18.85 20.43 -15.99
C CYS A 552 -18.19 19.80 -14.77
N CYS A 553 -17.96 20.56 -13.69
CA CYS A 553 -17.42 20.04 -12.43
C CYS A 553 -18.34 18.97 -11.81
N LEU A 554 -19.65 19.15 -11.86
CA LEU A 554 -20.61 18.15 -11.38
C LEU A 554 -20.53 16.84 -12.18
N TRP A 555 -20.33 16.91 -13.51
CA TRP A 555 -20.13 15.71 -14.31
C TRP A 555 -18.80 15.01 -14.01
N VAL A 556 -17.73 15.77 -13.75
CA VAL A 556 -16.44 15.20 -13.29
C VAL A 556 -16.64 14.53 -11.94
N ALA A 557 -17.28 15.19 -10.97
CA ALA A 557 -17.58 14.62 -9.65
C ALA A 557 -18.43 13.33 -9.76
N PHE A 558 -19.43 13.32 -10.63
CA PHE A 558 -20.22 12.13 -10.91
C PHE A 558 -19.36 10.98 -11.46
N CYS A 559 -18.45 11.26 -12.39
CA CYS A 559 -17.52 10.25 -12.90
C CYS A 559 -16.58 9.73 -11.82
N ILE A 560 -16.03 10.60 -10.95
CA ILE A 560 -15.16 10.19 -9.83
C ILE A 560 -15.89 9.17 -8.96
N VAL A 561 -17.07 9.52 -8.44
CA VAL A 561 -17.86 8.64 -7.57
C VAL A 561 -18.22 7.32 -8.28
N SER A 562 -18.56 7.39 -9.57
CA SER A 562 -18.87 6.20 -10.38
C SER A 562 -17.66 5.29 -10.58
N ILE A 563 -16.47 5.84 -10.81
CA ILE A 563 -15.23 5.08 -10.99
C ILE A 563 -14.86 4.41 -9.68
N GLU A 564 -14.87 5.15 -8.56
CA GLU A 564 -14.56 4.60 -7.23
C GLU A 564 -15.52 3.46 -6.84
N LEU A 565 -16.83 3.67 -7.04
CA LEU A 565 -17.83 2.64 -6.80
C LEU A 565 -17.59 1.40 -7.67
N GLY A 566 -17.25 1.61 -8.93
CA GLY A 566 -16.91 0.54 -9.84
C GLY A 566 -15.68 -0.24 -9.42
N VAL A 567 -14.60 0.46 -9.10
CA VAL A 567 -13.36 -0.19 -8.66
C VAL A 567 -13.59 -0.99 -7.41
N ALA A 568 -14.25 -0.41 -6.39
CA ALA A 568 -14.59 -1.10 -5.14
C ALA A 568 -15.49 -2.33 -5.35
N GLY A 569 -16.46 -2.26 -6.28
CA GLY A 569 -17.34 -3.39 -6.58
C GLY A 569 -16.65 -4.49 -7.40
N TYR A 570 -15.97 -4.10 -8.48
CA TYR A 570 -15.33 -5.08 -9.36
C TYR A 570 -14.07 -5.72 -8.78
N MET A 571 -13.38 -5.07 -7.81
CA MET A 571 -12.29 -5.72 -7.09
C MET A 571 -12.80 -6.95 -6.32
N ALA A 572 -13.97 -6.86 -5.68
CA ALA A 572 -14.57 -7.99 -4.97
C ALA A 572 -14.92 -9.14 -5.91
N LEU A 573 -15.49 -8.85 -7.10
CA LEU A 573 -15.77 -9.84 -8.12
C LEU A 573 -14.50 -10.47 -8.72
N TRP A 574 -13.36 -9.78 -8.62
CA TRP A 574 -12.06 -10.28 -9.07
C TRP A 574 -11.26 -10.94 -7.93
N ASN A 575 -11.92 -11.34 -6.83
CA ASN A 575 -11.33 -11.99 -5.67
C ASN A 575 -10.18 -11.17 -5.04
N VAL A 576 -10.38 -9.87 -4.89
CA VAL A 576 -9.52 -8.98 -4.11
C VAL A 576 -10.28 -8.60 -2.84
N ASN A 577 -9.69 -8.93 -1.70
CA ASN A 577 -10.25 -8.58 -0.40
C ASN A 577 -9.97 -7.11 -0.08
N LEU A 578 -10.78 -6.53 0.81
CA LEU A 578 -10.52 -5.21 1.39
C LEU A 578 -9.49 -5.36 2.52
N ASP A 579 -8.25 -5.04 2.22
CA ASP A 579 -7.10 -5.07 3.12
C ASP A 579 -6.29 -3.77 3.03
N SER A 580 -5.18 -3.66 3.75
CA SER A 580 -4.33 -2.46 3.71
C SER A 580 -3.73 -2.19 2.32
N ILE A 581 -3.49 -3.23 1.52
CA ILE A 581 -2.92 -3.13 0.18
C ILE A 581 -3.97 -2.61 -0.80
N SER A 582 -5.16 -3.21 -0.79
CA SER A 582 -6.28 -2.76 -1.61
C SER A 582 -6.75 -1.36 -1.22
N MET A 583 -6.66 -1.01 0.07
CA MET A 583 -6.94 0.35 0.56
C MET A 583 -5.99 1.39 -0.03
N ILE A 584 -4.67 1.12 -0.10
CA ILE A 584 -3.72 2.00 -0.80
C ILE A 584 -4.16 2.25 -2.24
N ASN A 585 -4.55 1.18 -2.93
CA ASN A 585 -5.00 1.28 -4.31
C ASN A 585 -6.32 2.04 -4.46
N LEU A 586 -7.26 1.91 -3.51
CA LEU A 586 -8.49 2.71 -3.49
C LEU A 586 -8.20 4.20 -3.27
N ILE A 587 -7.24 4.54 -2.40
CA ILE A 587 -6.81 5.92 -2.20
C ILE A 587 -6.18 6.50 -3.49
N MET A 588 -5.34 5.72 -4.18
CA MET A 588 -4.79 6.12 -5.48
C MET A 588 -5.87 6.29 -6.55
N CYS A 589 -6.90 5.45 -6.51
CA CYS A 589 -8.03 5.51 -7.44
C CYS A 589 -8.66 6.91 -7.49
N ILE A 590 -8.71 7.60 -6.36
CA ILE A 590 -9.27 8.95 -6.25
C ILE A 590 -8.54 9.92 -7.20
N GLY A 591 -7.21 9.93 -7.20
CA GLY A 591 -6.39 10.76 -8.10
C GLY A 591 -6.61 10.37 -9.56
N PHE A 592 -6.36 9.13 -9.90
CA PHE A 592 -6.43 8.62 -11.28
C PHE A 592 -7.83 8.68 -11.90
N SER A 593 -8.90 8.73 -11.08
CA SER A 593 -10.27 8.90 -11.57
C SER A 593 -10.51 10.29 -12.15
N VAL A 594 -9.76 11.28 -11.69
CA VAL A 594 -9.85 12.67 -12.17
C VAL A 594 -9.11 12.85 -13.48
N ASP A 595 -7.96 12.20 -13.69
CA ASP A 595 -7.04 12.47 -14.79
C ASP A 595 -7.71 12.46 -16.16
N PHE A 596 -8.33 11.34 -16.54
CA PHE A 596 -8.96 11.21 -17.85
C PHE A 596 -10.21 12.11 -17.99
N THR A 597 -10.95 12.31 -16.90
CA THR A 597 -12.19 13.08 -16.89
C THR A 597 -11.92 14.57 -16.89
N ALA A 598 -10.95 15.05 -16.12
CA ALA A 598 -10.55 16.46 -16.07
C ALA A 598 -9.95 16.91 -17.40
N HIS A 599 -9.10 16.08 -18.03
CA HIS A 599 -8.51 16.38 -19.34
C HIS A 599 -9.58 16.67 -20.40
N ILE A 600 -10.55 15.78 -20.56
CA ILE A 600 -11.63 15.95 -21.55
C ILE A 600 -12.49 17.16 -21.20
N CYS A 601 -12.81 17.35 -19.92
CA CYS A 601 -13.65 18.46 -19.48
C CYS A 601 -12.96 19.82 -19.69
N TYR A 602 -11.66 19.92 -19.37
CA TYR A 602 -10.86 21.11 -19.61
C TYR A 602 -10.76 21.44 -21.12
N ALA A 603 -10.47 20.44 -21.96
CA ALA A 603 -10.43 20.63 -23.41
C ALA A 603 -11.79 21.03 -23.99
N TYR A 604 -12.89 20.47 -23.47
CA TYR A 604 -14.25 20.86 -23.85
C TYR A 604 -14.52 22.33 -23.53
N MET A 605 -14.10 22.79 -22.35
CA MET A 605 -14.28 24.20 -21.96
C MET A 605 -13.36 25.16 -22.70
N SER A 606 -12.16 24.74 -23.07
CA SER A 606 -11.21 25.55 -23.85
C SER A 606 -11.59 25.66 -25.32
N SER A 607 -12.52 24.85 -25.82
CA SER A 607 -12.96 24.88 -27.21
C SER A 607 -13.79 26.12 -27.51
N LYS A 608 -13.48 26.78 -28.65
CA LYS A 608 -14.18 27.95 -29.14
C LYS A 608 -15.45 27.61 -29.96
N LYS A 609 -15.80 26.35 -30.13
CA LYS A 609 -16.98 25.91 -30.86
C LYS A 609 -18.26 26.26 -30.12
N VAL A 610 -19.33 26.49 -30.87
CA VAL A 610 -20.63 26.94 -30.34
C VAL A 610 -21.44 25.75 -29.84
N THR A 611 -21.49 24.64 -30.61
CA THR A 611 -22.32 23.49 -30.27
C THR A 611 -21.60 22.53 -29.30
N PRO A 612 -22.31 21.93 -28.31
CA PRO A 612 -21.72 20.93 -27.44
C PRO A 612 -21.10 19.75 -28.20
N GLU A 613 -21.73 19.31 -29.29
CA GLU A 613 -21.27 18.22 -30.12
C GLU A 613 -19.93 18.51 -30.84
N ASP A 614 -19.73 19.74 -31.31
CA ASP A 614 -18.46 20.15 -31.94
C ASP A 614 -17.38 20.38 -30.91
N ARG A 615 -17.72 20.80 -29.70
CA ARG A 615 -16.76 20.88 -28.56
C ARG A 615 -16.25 19.49 -28.18
N VAL A 616 -17.13 18.49 -28.12
CA VAL A 616 -16.73 17.09 -27.89
C VAL A 616 -15.80 16.59 -29.01
N LYS A 617 -16.06 16.91 -30.27
CA LYS A 617 -15.15 16.56 -31.38
C LYS A 617 -13.76 17.16 -31.20
N GLU A 618 -13.68 18.42 -30.79
CA GLU A 618 -12.42 19.13 -30.61
C GLU A 618 -11.66 18.60 -29.37
N SER A 619 -12.36 18.31 -28.27
CA SER A 619 -11.76 17.73 -27.08
C SER A 619 -11.18 16.32 -27.34
N LEU A 620 -11.90 15.46 -28.04
CA LEU A 620 -11.41 14.14 -28.44
C LEU A 620 -10.27 14.20 -29.47
N TYR A 621 -10.31 15.17 -30.41
CA TYR A 621 -9.17 15.42 -31.30
C TYR A 621 -7.90 15.78 -30.54
N SER A 622 -8.01 16.62 -29.52
CA SER A 622 -6.85 17.11 -28.78
C SER A 622 -6.30 16.10 -27.77
N LEU A 623 -7.14 15.36 -27.05
CA LEU A 623 -6.73 14.54 -25.91
C LEU A 623 -7.11 13.05 -26.01
N GLY A 624 -7.92 12.65 -27.00
CA GLY A 624 -8.31 11.25 -27.15
C GLY A 624 -7.12 10.29 -27.32
N LEU A 625 -6.15 10.66 -28.16
CA LEU A 625 -4.93 9.87 -28.36
C LEU A 625 -4.04 9.84 -27.10
N PRO A 626 -3.69 10.97 -26.45
CA PRO A 626 -2.95 10.96 -25.20
C PRO A 626 -3.57 10.08 -24.13
N ILE A 627 -4.88 10.15 -23.91
CA ILE A 627 -5.58 9.33 -22.92
C ILE A 627 -5.39 7.83 -23.19
N VAL A 628 -5.52 7.39 -24.44
CA VAL A 628 -5.29 5.98 -24.79
C VAL A 628 -3.82 5.59 -24.61
N GLN A 629 -2.89 6.47 -24.99
CA GLN A 629 -1.46 6.22 -24.82
C GLN A 629 -1.08 6.14 -23.34
N GLY A 630 -1.57 7.07 -22.50
CA GLY A 630 -1.34 7.08 -21.07
C GLY A 630 -1.94 5.85 -20.37
N ALA A 631 -3.22 5.54 -20.65
CA ALA A 631 -3.85 4.33 -20.11
C ALA A 631 -3.10 3.06 -20.50
N ALA A 632 -2.72 2.92 -21.77
CA ALA A 632 -1.96 1.77 -22.25
C ALA A 632 -0.56 1.70 -21.63
N SER A 633 0.14 2.85 -21.47
CA SER A 633 1.46 2.90 -20.86
C SER A 633 1.42 2.45 -19.40
N THR A 634 0.48 2.95 -18.61
CA THR A 634 0.35 2.59 -17.20
C THR A 634 0.04 1.10 -17.01
N ILE A 635 -0.91 0.56 -17.80
CA ILE A 635 -1.21 -0.87 -17.78
C ILE A 635 0.04 -1.70 -18.16
N LEU A 636 0.74 -1.30 -19.23
CA LEU A 636 1.92 -2.02 -19.71
C LEU A 636 3.09 -1.97 -18.71
N GLY A 637 3.26 -0.84 -18.02
CA GLY A 637 4.25 -0.67 -16.96
C GLY A 637 4.04 -1.62 -15.78
N LEU A 638 2.78 -1.97 -15.50
CA LEU A 638 2.41 -2.85 -14.40
C LEU A 638 2.33 -4.34 -14.77
N VAL A 639 2.38 -4.70 -16.07
CA VAL A 639 2.29 -6.11 -16.49
C VAL A 639 3.39 -6.96 -15.87
N ALA A 640 4.56 -6.40 -15.60
CA ALA A 640 5.66 -7.10 -14.95
C ALA A 640 5.30 -7.57 -13.52
N LEU A 641 4.37 -6.90 -12.83
CA LEU A 641 3.90 -7.31 -11.50
C LEU A 641 3.14 -8.65 -11.53
N LEU A 642 2.52 -9.01 -12.66
CA LEU A 642 1.91 -10.33 -12.83
C LEU A 642 2.91 -11.48 -12.79
N LEU A 643 4.15 -11.22 -13.20
CA LEU A 643 5.22 -12.22 -13.26
C LEU A 643 5.87 -12.44 -11.90
N ALA A 644 5.63 -11.57 -10.93
CA ALA A 644 6.19 -11.67 -9.58
C ALA A 644 5.62 -12.85 -8.77
N GLY A 645 4.43 -13.38 -9.14
CA GLY A 645 3.83 -14.56 -8.54
C GLY A 645 3.40 -14.40 -7.08
N THR A 646 3.28 -13.17 -6.57
CA THR A 646 2.88 -12.89 -5.19
C THR A 646 1.58 -12.11 -5.15
N TYR A 647 0.74 -12.40 -4.16
CA TYR A 647 -0.57 -11.78 -4.00
C TYR A 647 -0.50 -10.25 -3.93
N ILE A 648 0.47 -9.71 -3.20
CA ILE A 648 0.64 -8.26 -3.01
C ILE A 648 0.73 -7.53 -4.35
N PHE A 649 1.65 -7.97 -5.21
CA PHE A 649 1.88 -7.33 -6.51
C PHE A 649 0.77 -7.64 -7.52
N LEU A 650 0.15 -8.82 -7.40
CA LEU A 650 -1.03 -9.17 -8.20
C LEU A 650 -2.22 -8.26 -7.87
N VAL A 651 -2.46 -7.94 -6.60
CA VAL A 651 -3.51 -7.00 -6.18
C VAL A 651 -3.22 -5.60 -6.71
N PHE A 652 -1.97 -5.12 -6.61
CA PHE A 652 -1.59 -3.85 -7.23
C PHE A 652 -1.92 -3.80 -8.72
N PHE A 653 -1.53 -4.82 -9.46
CA PHE A 653 -1.86 -4.90 -10.89
C PHE A 653 -3.36 -4.88 -11.14
N LYS A 654 -4.13 -5.74 -10.44
CA LYS A 654 -5.58 -5.85 -10.62
C LYS A 654 -6.28 -4.52 -10.35
N MET A 655 -5.93 -3.87 -9.25
CA MET A 655 -6.58 -2.64 -8.82
C MET A 655 -6.26 -1.47 -9.75
N VAL A 656 -4.98 -1.26 -10.08
CA VAL A 656 -4.60 -0.17 -10.99
C VAL A 656 -5.12 -0.43 -12.41
N PHE A 657 -5.13 -1.68 -12.87
CA PHE A 657 -5.77 -2.03 -14.14
C PHE A 657 -7.25 -1.63 -14.15
N LEU A 658 -8.01 -1.95 -13.09
CA LEU A 658 -9.43 -1.57 -12.99
C LEU A 658 -9.60 -0.05 -13.03
N VAL A 659 -8.83 0.70 -12.24
CA VAL A 659 -8.89 2.15 -12.18
C VAL A 659 -8.65 2.77 -13.55
N ILE A 660 -7.53 2.42 -14.19
CA ILE A 660 -7.12 2.98 -15.48
C ILE A 660 -8.12 2.60 -16.58
N PHE A 661 -8.53 1.32 -16.62
CA PHE A 661 -9.49 0.87 -17.64
C PHE A 661 -10.86 1.54 -17.47
N ILE A 662 -11.41 1.53 -16.26
CA ILE A 662 -12.71 2.15 -15.97
C ILE A 662 -12.62 3.68 -16.18
N GLY A 663 -11.54 4.32 -15.70
CA GLY A 663 -11.31 5.77 -15.88
C GLY A 663 -11.21 6.16 -17.35
N ALA A 664 -10.45 5.43 -18.15
CA ALA A 664 -10.35 5.67 -19.58
C ALA A 664 -11.71 5.47 -20.30
N MET A 665 -12.50 4.46 -19.90
CA MET A 665 -13.85 4.25 -20.44
C MET A 665 -14.79 5.42 -20.08
N HIS A 666 -14.69 5.96 -18.86
CA HIS A 666 -15.45 7.14 -18.46
C HIS A 666 -15.00 8.39 -19.24
N GLY A 667 -13.70 8.65 -19.35
CA GLY A 667 -13.15 9.81 -20.05
C GLY A 667 -13.41 9.80 -21.55
N LEU A 668 -13.31 8.64 -22.22
CA LEU A 668 -13.43 8.55 -23.70
C LEU A 668 -14.87 8.34 -24.19
N PHE A 669 -15.74 7.69 -23.41
CA PHE A 669 -17.08 7.32 -23.87
C PHE A 669 -18.19 8.00 -23.07
N LEU A 670 -18.21 7.80 -21.74
CA LEU A 670 -19.33 8.28 -20.90
C LEU A 670 -19.35 9.79 -20.81
N LEU A 671 -18.27 10.42 -20.39
CA LEU A 671 -18.21 11.87 -20.19
C LEU A 671 -18.46 12.66 -21.48
N PRO A 672 -17.87 12.31 -22.64
CA PRO A 672 -18.21 12.95 -23.91
C PRO A 672 -19.70 12.86 -24.27
N VAL A 673 -20.36 11.71 -24.01
CA VAL A 673 -21.80 11.55 -24.22
C VAL A 673 -22.60 12.44 -23.29
N LEU A 674 -22.26 12.51 -21.99
CA LEU A 674 -22.92 13.38 -21.02
C LEU A 674 -22.75 14.85 -21.38
N LEU A 675 -21.53 15.27 -21.77
CA LEU A 675 -21.24 16.63 -22.21
C LEU A 675 -21.93 16.98 -23.52
N SER A 676 -22.12 16.02 -24.43
CA SER A 676 -22.87 16.28 -25.70
C SER A 676 -24.38 16.41 -25.51
N ILE A 677 -24.94 15.84 -24.41
CA ILE A 677 -26.40 15.93 -24.11
C ILE A 677 -26.69 17.11 -23.17
N PHE A 678 -25.90 17.25 -22.11
CA PHE A 678 -26.14 18.18 -21.00
C PHE A 678 -25.03 19.22 -20.84
N GLY A 679 -24.04 19.25 -21.73
CA GLY A 679 -22.92 20.19 -21.65
C GLY A 679 -23.34 21.64 -21.87
N PRO A 680 -22.66 22.62 -21.25
CA PRO A 680 -22.93 24.02 -21.48
C PRO A 680 -22.61 24.40 -22.95
N GLY A 681 -23.59 24.92 -23.65
CA GLY A 681 -23.37 25.58 -24.94
C GLY A 681 -22.73 26.96 -24.75
N SER A 682 -22.19 27.54 -25.81
CA SER A 682 -21.74 28.94 -25.76
C SER A 682 -22.95 29.87 -25.63
N CYS A 683 -23.00 30.64 -24.55
CA CYS A 683 -23.98 31.72 -24.37
C CYS A 683 -23.63 32.99 -25.19
N THR A 684 -22.80 32.90 -26.21
CA THR A 684 -22.49 34.02 -27.08
C THR A 684 -23.71 34.26 -27.97
N SER A 685 -24.56 35.14 -27.48
CA SER A 685 -25.56 35.80 -28.30
C SER A 685 -24.90 36.41 -29.55
N SER A 686 -25.46 36.11 -30.71
CA SER A 686 -25.01 36.56 -32.00
C SER A 686 -25.08 38.10 -32.11
N ASN A 687 -24.04 38.79 -31.69
CA ASN A 687 -23.69 40.12 -32.15
C ASN A 687 -22.33 40.02 -32.82
N SER A 688 -22.37 39.57 -34.08
CA SER A 688 -21.17 39.25 -34.87
C SER A 688 -20.45 40.48 -35.41
N ASN A 689 -20.86 41.71 -35.07
CA ASN A 689 -20.22 42.93 -35.54
C ASN A 689 -19.41 43.70 -34.47
N ASP A 690 -19.70 43.55 -33.19
CA ASP A 690 -18.95 44.22 -32.12
C ASP A 690 -17.73 43.41 -31.63
N ASP A 691 -17.70 42.09 -31.82
CA ASP A 691 -16.60 41.24 -31.37
C ASP A 691 -15.35 41.35 -32.25
N GLN A 692 -15.47 41.66 -33.54
CA GLN A 692 -14.32 41.89 -34.40
C GLN A 692 -13.58 43.21 -34.10
N GLU A 693 -14.29 44.23 -33.65
CA GLU A 693 -13.69 45.51 -33.26
C GLU A 693 -13.02 45.45 -31.89
N ASN A 694 -13.60 44.72 -30.94
CA ASN A 694 -13.02 44.45 -29.61
C ASN A 694 -11.82 43.49 -29.63
N ASP A 695 -11.81 42.48 -30.50
CA ASP A 695 -10.65 41.61 -30.67
C ASP A 695 -9.46 42.30 -31.35
N VAL A 696 -9.74 43.20 -32.31
CA VAL A 696 -8.68 44.04 -32.92
C VAL A 696 -8.12 45.03 -31.89
N GLU A 697 -8.92 45.55 -30.97
CA GLU A 697 -8.44 46.43 -29.91
C GLU A 697 -7.74 45.68 -28.76
N ARG A 698 -8.15 44.47 -28.44
CA ARG A 698 -7.43 43.58 -27.53
C ARG A 698 -6.08 43.14 -28.10
N VAL A 699 -6.05 42.80 -29.36
CA VAL A 699 -4.76 42.45 -30.05
C VAL A 699 -3.87 43.67 -30.10
N LYS A 700 -4.37 44.90 -30.39
CA LYS A 700 -3.59 46.13 -30.32
C LYS A 700 -3.05 46.41 -28.91
N ARG A 701 -3.85 46.24 -27.85
CA ARG A 701 -3.39 46.39 -26.43
C ARG A 701 -2.35 45.36 -26.06
N ASN A 702 -2.53 44.10 -26.44
CA ASN A 702 -1.53 43.05 -26.17
C ASN A 702 -0.22 43.28 -26.91
N VAL A 703 -0.27 43.74 -28.15
CA VAL A 703 0.94 44.11 -28.93
C VAL A 703 1.66 45.33 -28.35
N ILE A 704 0.92 46.29 -27.76
CA ILE A 704 1.52 47.44 -27.08
C ILE A 704 2.17 47.00 -25.77
N MET A 705 1.52 46.14 -24.96
CA MET A 705 2.07 45.59 -23.73
C MET A 705 3.30 44.68 -23.99
N GLU A 706 3.25 43.93 -25.09
CA GLU A 706 4.39 43.06 -25.50
C GLU A 706 5.58 43.89 -25.97
N LYS A 707 5.34 45.00 -26.68
CA LYS A 707 6.38 45.97 -27.03
C LYS A 707 6.99 46.64 -25.80
N GLU A 708 6.21 47.07 -24.83
CA GLU A 708 6.71 47.64 -23.59
C GLU A 708 7.50 46.63 -22.74
N LEU A 709 7.11 45.33 -22.74
CA LEU A 709 7.82 44.25 -22.06
C LEU A 709 9.14 43.92 -22.77
N ILE A 710 9.14 43.90 -24.10
CA ILE A 710 10.36 43.69 -24.92
C ILE A 710 11.32 44.86 -24.76
N ASP A 711 10.86 46.09 -24.68
CA ASP A 711 11.72 47.28 -24.48
C ASP A 711 12.28 47.34 -23.04
N LYS A 712 11.55 46.83 -22.04
CA LYS A 712 12.07 46.62 -20.68
C LYS A 712 13.09 45.50 -20.62
N LEU A 713 12.97 44.43 -21.44
CA LEU A 713 13.91 43.32 -21.52
C LEU A 713 15.16 43.64 -22.36
N LYS A 714 15.12 44.69 -23.19
CA LYS A 714 16.27 45.16 -23.97
C LYS A 714 17.22 46.11 -23.22
N GLN A 715 16.86 46.51 -22.00
CA GLN A 715 17.83 47.25 -21.15
C GLN A 715 18.91 46.26 -20.67
N PRO A 716 20.19 46.58 -20.86
CA PRO A 716 21.27 45.69 -20.46
C PRO A 716 21.28 45.51 -18.95
N PHE A 717 21.17 44.27 -18.52
CA PHE A 717 21.31 43.87 -17.14
C PHE A 717 22.77 44.07 -16.74
N VAL A 718 23.06 45.16 -16.02
CA VAL A 718 24.40 45.43 -15.44
C VAL A 718 24.52 44.58 -14.21
N ILE A 719 25.30 43.52 -14.28
CA ILE A 719 25.75 42.73 -13.14
C ILE A 719 26.75 43.56 -12.35
N PRO A 720 26.53 43.88 -11.07
CA PRO A 720 27.58 44.52 -10.25
C PRO A 720 28.66 43.49 -9.91
N HIS A 721 29.82 43.62 -10.41
CA HIS A 721 31.03 42.96 -9.91
C HIS A 721 31.39 43.50 -8.51
N PRO A 722 31.81 42.70 -7.58
CA PRO A 722 32.38 43.18 -6.31
C PRO A 722 33.84 43.60 -6.53
N THR A 723 34.11 44.87 -6.52
CA THR A 723 35.48 45.40 -6.35
C THR A 723 35.66 45.98 -4.98
N LEU A 724 36.63 45.41 -4.25
CA LEU A 724 37.31 46.01 -3.12
C LEU A 724 37.97 47.32 -3.55
N SER A 725 37.74 48.40 -2.82
CA SER A 725 38.75 49.44 -2.69
C SER A 725 38.33 50.48 -1.65
N TYR A 726 39.08 50.55 -0.60
CA TYR A 726 39.80 51.63 0.04
C TYR A 726 39.21 53.06 0.00
N TYR A 727 39.13 53.64 1.24
CA TYR A 727 39.00 54.98 1.71
C TYR A 727 39.51 56.14 0.83
N HIS A 728 38.80 57.23 0.70
CA HIS A 728 39.19 58.52 1.27
C HIS A 728 38.06 59.59 1.25
N HIS A 729 38.09 60.43 2.24
CA HIS A 729 37.37 61.60 2.67
C HIS A 729 36.93 62.65 1.66
N THR A 730 35.94 63.40 2.09
CA THR A 730 35.60 64.87 2.00
C THR A 730 34.40 65.18 1.09
N GLY A 731 33.33 65.60 1.70
CA GLY A 731 33.02 67.01 1.96
C GLY A 731 31.84 67.54 1.17
N MET A 732 30.82 67.93 1.85
CA MET A 732 29.95 69.11 1.71
C MET A 732 28.88 69.25 0.59
N ILE A 733 27.67 69.34 1.03
CA ILE A 733 26.68 70.44 1.13
C ILE A 733 25.63 70.59 0.00
N LYS A 734 24.36 70.63 0.50
CA LYS A 734 23.13 71.36 0.08
C LYS A 734 22.44 70.96 -1.23
N SER A 735 21.15 70.82 -1.33
CA SER A 735 19.92 71.31 -0.70
C SER A 735 18.82 71.33 -1.72
N LEU A 736 17.64 71.12 -1.29
CA LEU A 736 16.35 71.66 -1.68
C LEU A 736 15.31 70.68 -2.26
N GLN A 737 14.35 70.52 -1.40
CA GLN A 737 12.92 70.16 -1.59
C GLN A 737 12.19 71.14 -2.52
N PRO A 738 10.90 71.00 -2.84
CA PRO A 738 9.81 70.25 -2.16
C PRO A 738 8.74 69.56 -3.03
N SER A 739 8.02 68.72 -2.41
CA SER A 739 6.63 68.16 -2.43
C SER A 739 5.53 68.99 -3.18
N PRO A 740 4.22 68.55 -3.31
CA PRO A 740 3.48 67.74 -2.35
C PRO A 740 2.36 66.81 -2.85
N SER A 741 1.80 66.02 -1.90
CA SER A 741 0.38 65.70 -1.62
C SER A 741 -0.28 64.59 -2.44
N THR A 742 -1.06 63.66 -1.90
CA THR A 742 -1.99 63.55 -0.77
C THR A 742 -2.36 62.07 -0.62
N SER A 743 -2.34 61.57 0.55
CA SER A 743 -3.31 61.21 1.57
C SER A 743 -3.97 59.87 1.43
N LEU A 744 -4.10 59.07 2.37
CA LEU A 744 -4.61 58.82 3.71
C LEU A 744 -4.72 57.31 3.88
N ALA A 745 -4.65 56.61 4.90
CA ALA A 745 -4.66 56.64 6.35
C ALA A 745 -4.22 55.26 6.84
N ALA A 746 -3.37 55.07 7.77
CA ALA A 746 -3.40 55.08 9.20
C ALA A 746 -3.98 53.82 9.85
N PHE A 747 -3.13 53.25 10.69
CA PHE A 747 -3.26 52.93 12.12
C PHE A 747 -2.02 52.10 12.47
N GLU A 748 -1.05 52.69 13.19
CA GLU A 748 -0.80 52.75 14.65
C GLU A 748 -0.84 51.40 15.34
N GLU A 749 0.05 51.02 16.15
CA GLU A 749 1.09 51.53 17.09
C GLU A 749 1.60 50.29 17.83
N ARG A 750 2.78 50.12 18.35
CA ARG A 750 3.60 50.84 19.28
C ARG A 750 4.92 50.10 19.47
N ASP A 751 5.96 50.83 19.43
CA ASP A 751 7.23 50.60 20.15
C ASP A 751 7.16 51.23 21.52
N PRO A 752 7.92 50.93 22.55
CA PRO A 752 9.26 51.43 22.74
C PRO A 752 10.16 50.46 23.59
N GLY A 753 11.44 50.45 23.51
CA GLY A 753 12.41 51.44 23.79
C GLY A 753 13.64 50.91 24.52
N LEU A 754 14.78 51.29 24.05
CA LEU A 754 16.04 51.66 24.76
C LEU A 754 16.70 50.72 25.77
N GLY A 755 18.03 50.55 25.56
CA GLY A 755 18.99 50.32 26.62
C GLY A 755 20.33 49.75 26.17
N THR A 756 21.19 50.63 25.85
CA THR A 756 22.66 50.65 25.70
C THR A 756 23.50 49.65 26.50
N SER A 757 24.62 49.35 25.88
CA SER A 757 26.04 49.24 26.29
C SER A 757 26.63 47.94 26.77
N GLU A 758 27.63 47.55 25.99
CA GLU A 758 29.04 47.18 26.33
C GLU A 758 29.33 45.88 27.12
N ASP A 759 30.17 45.20 26.42
CA ASP A 759 31.40 44.49 26.82
C ASP A 759 31.42 43.01 27.13
N SER A 760 32.29 42.46 26.32
CA SER A 760 33.32 41.44 26.59
C SER A 760 32.94 39.97 26.90
N ASN A 761 33.44 39.19 25.99
CA ASN A 761 34.18 37.90 26.18
C ASN A 761 33.56 36.76 26.97
N SER A 762 33.49 35.71 26.26
CA SER A 762 33.91 34.35 26.59
C SER A 762 32.81 33.30 26.59
N THR A 763 33.22 32.25 25.89
CA THR A 763 32.83 30.85 25.99
C THR A 763 31.67 30.33 25.13
N GLU A 764 32.09 29.91 23.93
CA GLU A 764 31.51 28.74 23.22
C GLU A 764 31.58 27.49 24.10
N SER A 765 30.48 27.04 24.64
CA SER A 765 30.33 25.63 25.07
C SER A 765 28.90 25.13 25.26
N GLY A 766 27.87 25.95 24.94
CA GLY A 766 26.46 25.56 25.19
C GLY A 766 25.69 24.88 24.08
N SER A 767 26.18 24.88 22.83
CA SER A 767 25.38 24.44 21.68
C SER A 767 25.63 23.00 21.25
N SER A 768 26.71 22.36 21.67
CA SER A 768 27.03 20.97 21.30
C SER A 768 26.33 19.94 22.17
N GLN A 769 26.07 20.23 23.43
CA GLN A 769 25.38 19.28 24.34
C GLN A 769 23.88 19.21 24.10
N SER A 770 23.23 20.28 23.69
CA SER A 770 21.81 20.27 23.36
C SER A 770 21.53 19.48 22.05
N ARG A 771 22.40 19.63 21.04
CA ARG A 771 22.28 18.86 19.78
C ARG A 771 22.64 17.39 19.95
N ARG A 772 23.52 17.06 20.89
CA ARG A 772 23.87 15.67 21.20
C ARG A 772 22.73 14.96 21.94
N ARG A 773 22.14 15.64 22.91
CA ARG A 773 20.98 15.15 23.65
C ARG A 773 19.74 14.97 22.76
N GLN A 774 19.53 15.86 21.79
CA GLN A 774 18.45 15.76 20.81
C GLN A 774 18.68 14.58 19.85
N ARG A 775 19.91 14.32 19.43
CA ARG A 775 20.27 13.18 18.60
C ARG A 775 20.14 11.85 19.35
N GLU A 776 20.52 11.81 20.60
CA GLU A 776 20.37 10.63 21.46
C GLU A 776 18.87 10.32 21.71
N LEU A 777 18.05 11.34 21.94
CA LEU A 777 16.58 11.21 22.07
C LEU A 777 15.90 10.76 20.75
N ASP A 778 16.36 11.26 19.63
CA ASP A 778 15.83 10.89 18.31
C ASP A 778 16.31 9.48 17.90
N GLU A 779 17.50 9.08 18.31
CA GLU A 779 18.00 7.73 18.11
C GLU A 779 17.30 6.71 19.02
N GLU A 780 16.97 7.09 20.23
CA GLU A 780 16.20 6.28 21.17
C GLU A 780 14.75 6.13 20.72
N LYS A 781 14.13 7.19 20.19
CA LYS A 781 12.81 7.12 19.55
C LYS A 781 12.81 6.25 18.30
N ARG A 782 13.87 6.30 17.48
CA ARG A 782 14.00 5.43 16.30
C ARG A 782 14.16 3.96 16.69
N LYS A 783 14.96 3.66 17.71
CA LYS A 783 15.11 2.31 18.25
C LYS A 783 13.78 1.78 18.82
N HIS A 784 13.05 2.65 19.51
CA HIS A 784 11.73 2.29 20.05
C HIS A 784 10.67 2.05 18.97
N GLN A 785 10.71 2.82 17.89
CA GLN A 785 9.79 2.68 16.76
C GLN A 785 10.13 1.47 15.86
N GLN A 786 11.42 1.15 15.69
CA GLN A 786 11.86 -0.09 15.05
C GLN A 786 11.51 -1.31 15.91
N GLU A 787 11.62 -1.18 17.22
CA GLU A 787 11.21 -2.22 18.18
C GLU A 787 9.71 -2.47 18.15
N LEU A 788 8.88 -1.41 18.03
CA LEU A 788 7.44 -1.53 17.87
C LEU A 788 7.04 -2.15 16.51
N SER A 789 7.76 -1.82 15.45
CA SER A 789 7.57 -2.41 14.12
C SER A 789 8.00 -3.88 14.07
N ARG A 790 9.08 -4.24 14.75
CA ARG A 790 9.52 -5.63 14.88
C ARG A 790 8.59 -6.44 15.79
N ARG A 791 8.08 -5.83 16.86
CA ARG A 791 7.11 -6.48 17.77
C ARG A 791 5.78 -6.79 17.09
N SER A 792 5.33 -5.98 16.14
CA SER A 792 4.09 -6.26 15.39
C SER A 792 4.20 -7.45 14.43
N ILE A 793 5.40 -7.84 14.04
CA ILE A 793 5.65 -8.99 13.15
C ILE A 793 6.19 -10.19 13.92
N GLY A 794 6.94 -9.98 15.04
CA GLY A 794 7.61 -11.00 15.82
C GLY A 794 6.74 -11.79 16.83
N VAL A 795 5.47 -11.39 17.01
CA VAL A 795 4.62 -11.93 18.11
C VAL A 795 3.85 -13.19 17.72
N LEU A 796 4.20 -13.83 16.60
CA LEU A 796 3.43 -15.01 16.17
C LEU A 796 3.63 -16.25 17.04
N TYR A 797 4.66 -16.35 17.88
CA TYR A 797 4.87 -17.46 18.83
C TYR A 797 5.87 -17.12 19.97
N GLY A 798 5.85 -15.93 20.54
CA GLY A 798 6.71 -15.61 21.68
C GLY A 798 5.91 -15.08 22.89
N VAL A 799 6.09 -15.64 24.02
CA VAL A 799 5.59 -15.10 25.29
C VAL A 799 6.45 -13.89 25.64
N SER A 800 6.00 -12.68 25.30
CA SER A 800 6.63 -11.47 25.81
C SER A 800 5.95 -11.02 27.08
N GLN A 801 6.68 -10.87 28.16
CA GLN A 801 6.22 -10.24 29.39
C GLN A 801 5.91 -8.76 29.11
N PHE A 802 4.66 -8.36 29.26
CA PHE A 802 4.26 -6.95 29.27
C PHE A 802 4.57 -6.36 30.66
N GLN A 803 5.39 -5.34 30.70
CA GLN A 803 5.37 -4.38 31.81
C GLN A 803 4.36 -3.27 31.49
N PRO A 804 3.35 -2.99 32.34
CA PRO A 804 2.48 -1.86 32.14
C PRO A 804 3.19 -0.56 32.54
N ALA A 805 3.29 0.38 31.63
CA ALA A 805 3.66 1.75 31.93
C ALA A 805 2.51 2.43 32.68
N ILE A 806 2.70 2.67 33.96
CA ILE A 806 1.83 3.49 34.77
C ILE A 806 2.02 4.96 34.36
N GLY A 807 1.03 5.53 33.71
CA GLY A 807 0.90 6.95 33.44
C GLY A 807 -0.02 7.57 34.47
N ALA A 808 0.56 8.40 35.35
CA ALA A 808 -0.12 9.16 36.38
C ALA A 808 -1.08 10.22 35.82
N GLY A 809 -2.18 10.32 36.54
CA GLY A 809 -3.30 11.14 36.62
C GLY A 809 -3.29 12.61 36.28
N GLY A 810 -4.48 13.10 36.05
CA GLY A 810 -4.86 14.50 35.98
C GLY A 810 -6.35 14.65 35.77
N SER A 811 -7.04 14.79 36.90
CA SER A 811 -8.45 15.10 37.01
C SER A 811 -8.75 16.54 36.61
N ILE A 812 -10.02 16.79 36.33
CA ILE A 812 -10.95 17.94 36.55
C ILE A 812 -11.97 17.88 35.41
N GLY A 813 -13.29 17.68 35.53
CA GLY A 813 -14.21 18.24 36.48
C GLY A 813 -15.35 18.90 35.74
N GLY A 814 -16.60 18.49 36.08
CA GLY A 814 -17.80 19.28 35.95
C GLY A 814 -18.65 19.15 34.71
N GLY A 815 -19.79 18.54 34.79
CA GLY A 815 -21.06 19.08 35.22
C GLY A 815 -22.06 19.05 34.12
N GLY A 816 -23.13 18.34 34.26
CA GLY A 816 -24.47 18.81 34.49
C GLY A 816 -25.48 18.57 33.40
N GLY A 817 -26.50 17.79 33.73
CA GLY A 817 -27.92 17.98 33.45
C GLY A 817 -28.42 17.50 32.09
N GLY A 818 -29.39 16.61 32.02
CA GLY A 818 -30.63 16.47 32.64
C GLY A 818 -31.70 16.17 31.61
N GLY A 819 -32.58 15.18 31.91
CA GLY A 819 -33.95 15.06 31.45
C GLY A 819 -34.12 14.34 30.12
N GLY A 820 -34.85 13.24 30.01
CA GLY A 820 -36.10 12.82 30.53
C GLY A 820 -36.92 12.24 29.42
N GLY A 821 -37.51 11.09 29.66
CA GLY A 821 -38.86 10.72 29.15
C GLY A 821 -38.94 9.71 28.04
N GLY A 822 -39.31 8.51 28.37
CA GLY A 822 -40.65 7.89 28.12
C GLY A 822 -40.70 7.12 26.82
N GLY A 823 -40.80 5.82 26.84
CA GLY A 823 -42.02 5.09 26.99
C GLY A 823 -42.36 4.17 25.81
N ASN A 824 -42.66 2.91 26.10
CA ASN A 824 -43.49 1.91 25.40
C ASN A 824 -42.82 1.01 24.34
N GLN A 825 -42.57 -0.27 24.75
CA GLN A 825 -43.42 -1.47 24.62
C GLN A 825 -44.07 -1.67 23.25
N GLN A 826 -43.66 -2.75 22.56
CA GLN A 826 -44.58 -3.79 22.09
C GLN A 826 -43.83 -5.01 21.53
N THR A 827 -44.17 -6.12 22.12
CA THR A 827 -44.13 -7.55 21.89
C THR A 827 -44.33 -8.07 20.46
N GLN A 828 -43.46 -9.04 20.09
CA GLN A 828 -43.63 -10.39 19.47
C GLN A 828 -44.51 -10.54 18.19
N PRO A 829 -44.40 -11.66 17.43
CA PRO A 829 -43.93 -13.03 17.74
C PRO A 829 -43.08 -13.76 16.66
N VAL A 830 -42.61 -14.94 17.07
CA VAL A 830 -41.91 -16.01 16.30
C VAL A 830 -42.92 -16.77 15.42
N PRO A 831 -42.50 -17.45 14.34
CA PRO A 831 -42.95 -18.82 14.10
C PRO A 831 -41.81 -19.80 13.71
N ASP A 832 -41.91 -20.89 14.39
CA ASP A 832 -41.81 -22.34 14.14
C ASP A 832 -41.08 -22.92 12.95
N TYR A 833 -40.27 -23.92 13.31
CA TYR A 833 -39.76 -25.02 12.47
C TYR A 833 -40.89 -26.07 12.21
N PRO A 834 -40.79 -26.89 11.13
CA PRO A 834 -40.36 -28.28 11.37
C PRO A 834 -39.59 -28.97 10.23
N GLY A 835 -38.90 -30.07 10.55
CA GLY A 835 -38.75 -31.23 9.68
C GLY A 835 -37.42 -31.96 9.66
N ALA A 836 -37.35 -32.99 10.51
CA ALA A 836 -36.32 -34.03 10.51
C ALA A 836 -36.49 -34.99 9.32
N ILE A 837 -35.39 -35.50 8.77
CA ILE A 837 -35.38 -36.81 8.04
C ILE A 837 -34.13 -37.60 8.45
N LYS A 838 -34.43 -38.87 8.65
CA LYS A 838 -33.73 -39.98 9.23
C LYS A 838 -32.52 -40.48 8.41
N GLN A 839 -31.65 -41.10 9.21
CA GLN A 839 -30.65 -42.10 8.91
C GLN A 839 -31.09 -43.24 8.01
N ASP A 840 -30.13 -43.82 7.28
CA ASP A 840 -30.06 -45.26 7.04
C ASP A 840 -28.63 -45.76 7.04
N HIS A 841 -28.45 -46.82 7.83
CA HIS A 841 -27.34 -47.73 8.01
C HIS A 841 -27.02 -48.56 6.76
N HIS A 842 -25.76 -48.86 6.50
CA HIS A 842 -25.32 -50.21 6.12
C HIS A 842 -23.83 -50.44 6.38
N SER A 843 -23.56 -51.42 7.20
CA SER A 843 -22.29 -52.15 7.30
C SER A 843 -22.35 -53.41 6.41
N PRO A 844 -21.25 -54.00 5.92
CA PRO A 844 -20.78 -55.29 6.44
C PRO A 844 -19.23 -55.46 6.50
N ARG A 845 -18.78 -56.00 7.59
CA ARG A 845 -18.14 -57.30 7.87
C ARG A 845 -16.89 -57.76 7.09
N ASP A 846 -15.89 -58.03 7.90
CA ASP A 846 -14.95 -59.16 8.02
C ASP A 846 -13.79 -59.35 7.04
N THR A 847 -12.57 -59.37 7.55
CA THR A 847 -11.80 -60.63 7.93
C THR A 847 -10.38 -60.33 8.47
N ARG A 848 -10.12 -60.83 9.62
CA ARG A 848 -8.91 -61.42 10.27
C ARG A 848 -7.54 -61.39 9.53
N SER A 849 -6.49 -60.98 10.25
CA SER A 849 -5.50 -61.89 10.83
C SER A 849 -4.38 -61.17 11.61
N THR A 850 -4.27 -61.57 12.86
CA THR A 850 -3.12 -61.82 13.71
C THR A 850 -1.72 -61.42 13.17
N ASP A 851 -1.02 -60.58 13.96
CA ASP A 851 0.18 -61.03 14.64
C ASP A 851 0.60 -60.08 15.76
N GLN A 852 0.82 -60.70 16.91
CA GLN A 852 1.42 -60.19 18.15
C GLN A 852 2.95 -60.05 17.96
N ARG A 853 3.58 -58.99 18.48
CA ARG A 853 4.70 -59.10 19.43
C ARG A 853 5.38 -57.76 19.76
N ILE A 854 5.46 -57.57 21.03
CA ILE A 854 6.56 -57.13 21.90
C ILE A 854 6.76 -55.63 22.07
N PHE A 855 6.14 -55.16 23.15
CA PHE A 855 6.60 -54.00 23.93
C PHE A 855 7.80 -54.37 24.79
N ARG A 856 8.91 -53.62 24.69
CA ARG A 856 9.94 -53.54 25.71
C ARG A 856 10.02 -52.12 26.26
N THR A 857 9.65 -51.99 27.50
CA THR A 857 9.86 -50.86 28.40
C THR A 857 11.34 -50.55 28.56
N VAL A 858 11.71 -49.27 28.51
CA VAL A 858 13.00 -48.72 28.94
C VAL A 858 12.74 -47.70 30.04
N PRO A 859 13.45 -47.75 31.14
CA PRO A 859 13.17 -46.97 32.35
C PRO A 859 13.82 -45.57 32.33
N TYR A 860 13.15 -44.66 33.00
CA TYR A 860 13.61 -43.34 33.40
C TYR A 860 14.92 -43.42 34.22
N LEU A 861 15.91 -42.59 33.86
CA LEU A 861 17.02 -42.21 34.72
C LEU A 861 17.09 -40.69 34.76
N GLY A 862 16.95 -40.15 35.96
CA GLY A 862 17.00 -38.74 36.31
C GLY A 862 18.42 -38.13 36.29
N PRO A 863 18.57 -36.85 36.61
CA PRO A 863 19.66 -36.02 36.17
C PRO A 863 20.82 -35.93 37.15
N HIS A 864 22.03 -36.09 36.67
CA HIS A 864 23.27 -35.54 37.24
C HIS A 864 24.40 -35.86 36.29
N LEU A 865 24.97 -34.82 35.69
CA LEU A 865 26.41 -34.68 35.50
C LEU A 865 26.70 -33.42 34.68
N GLY A 866 27.35 -32.49 35.35
CA GLY A 866 27.92 -31.31 34.79
C GLY A 866 29.03 -31.61 33.78
N TYR A 867 29.03 -30.91 32.67
CA TYR A 867 30.21 -30.88 31.79
C TYR A 867 30.73 -29.44 31.70
N ARG A 868 31.96 -29.29 32.21
CA ARG A 868 32.87 -28.18 31.95
C ARG A 868 33.21 -28.18 30.46
N VAL A 869 33.05 -27.04 29.83
CA VAL A 869 33.57 -26.76 28.49
C VAL A 869 34.98 -26.16 28.65
N PRO A 870 36.00 -26.64 27.95
CA PRO A 870 37.30 -25.97 27.87
C PRO A 870 37.26 -24.83 26.85
N ASN A 871 37.64 -23.65 27.32
CA ASN A 871 38.13 -22.57 26.47
C ASN A 871 39.39 -23.02 25.69
N GLN A 872 39.31 -22.95 24.38
CA GLN A 872 40.42 -22.59 23.46
C GLN A 872 39.93 -22.82 22.03
N ILE A 873 39.81 -21.75 21.29
CA ILE A 873 40.33 -21.53 19.91
C ILE A 873 39.98 -20.11 19.54
N HIS A 874 40.88 -19.20 19.89
CA HIS A 874 41.08 -17.93 19.24
C HIS A 874 42.40 -18.11 18.47
N ARG A 875 42.35 -17.90 17.17
CA ARG A 875 43.42 -17.37 16.28
C ARG A 875 43.36 -18.03 14.90
N ASP A 876 43.47 -17.10 13.97
CA ASP A 876 43.88 -17.32 12.59
C ASP A 876 42.76 -17.36 11.52
N TYR A 877 42.39 -16.17 11.09
CA TYR A 877 42.19 -15.84 9.67
C TYR A 877 42.48 -14.36 9.42
N ARG A 878 43.77 -14.10 9.22
CA ARG A 878 44.29 -12.93 8.48
C ARG A 878 45.41 -13.37 7.56
N ARG A 879 45.31 -12.97 6.30
CA ARG A 879 46.27 -13.06 5.21
C ARG A 879 46.09 -14.22 4.23
N SER A 880 45.53 -13.92 3.06
CA SER A 880 46.33 -14.08 1.83
C SER A 880 45.65 -13.28 0.71
N ARG A 881 46.32 -12.16 0.38
CA ARG A 881 46.29 -11.51 -0.95
C ARG A 881 47.53 -12.04 -1.69
N SER A 882 47.36 -12.48 -2.93
CA SER A 882 48.18 -12.04 -4.06
C SER A 882 48.22 -13.04 -5.22
N HIS A 883 47.88 -12.51 -6.40
CA HIS A 883 48.57 -12.73 -7.71
C HIS A 883 48.73 -14.16 -8.30
N HIS A 884 48.14 -14.35 -9.49
CA HIS A 884 48.78 -14.51 -10.81
C HIS A 884 47.72 -14.97 -11.81
N ASN A 885 47.40 -14.21 -12.85
CA ASN A 885 47.94 -14.16 -14.21
C ASN A 885 47.95 -15.48 -15.02
N LEU A 886 47.11 -15.39 -16.12
CA LEU A 886 47.51 -15.72 -17.51
C LEU A 886 47.75 -17.18 -17.91
N HIS A 887 47.06 -17.57 -18.86
CA HIS A 887 47.34 -18.14 -20.19
C HIS A 887 46.52 -19.36 -20.58
N ASN A 888 45.68 -19.12 -21.60
CA ASN A 888 45.76 -19.70 -22.95
C ASN A 888 45.49 -21.20 -23.18
N LEU A 889 44.63 -21.38 -24.09
CA LEU A 889 44.68 -22.13 -25.36
C LEU A 889 43.85 -23.43 -25.50
N HIS A 890 43.01 -23.29 -26.46
CA HIS A 890 42.75 -24.17 -27.64
C HIS A 890 42.00 -25.50 -27.51
N ASN A 891 40.93 -25.47 -28.29
CA ASN A 891 40.53 -26.40 -29.34
C ASN A 891 40.25 -27.88 -28.99
N THR A 892 39.11 -28.32 -29.38
CA THR A 892 38.73 -29.13 -30.57
C THR A 892 37.36 -29.77 -30.28
N SER A 893 36.39 -29.46 -31.08
CA SER A 893 35.96 -30.22 -32.28
C SER A 893 35.39 -31.60 -32.02
N SER A 894 34.18 -31.67 -32.42
CA SER A 894 33.53 -32.67 -33.28
C SER A 894 32.57 -33.69 -32.69
N ARG A 895 31.41 -33.59 -33.28
CA ARG A 895 30.62 -34.61 -33.99
C ARG A 895 29.70 -35.57 -33.25
N CYS A 896 28.45 -35.37 -33.67
CA CYS A 896 27.53 -36.39 -34.21
C CYS A 896 27.08 -37.52 -33.27
N THR A 897 25.83 -37.84 -33.17
CA THR A 897 24.79 -38.23 -34.13
C THR A 897 23.47 -38.49 -33.39
N ASN A 898 22.40 -38.14 -34.08
CA ASN A 898 21.08 -38.80 -34.20
C ASN A 898 20.72 -39.99 -33.26
N GLU A 899 19.51 -39.96 -32.71
CA GLU A 899 18.42 -40.82 -33.16
C GLU A 899 17.17 -40.69 -32.24
N LYS A 900 16.08 -40.53 -32.97
CA LYS A 900 14.70 -41.11 -32.88
C LYS A 900 13.76 -40.81 -31.70
N LYS A 901 12.78 -40.10 -32.10
CA LYS A 901 11.32 -40.27 -31.89
C LYS A 901 10.86 -41.52 -31.15
N GLU A 902 10.07 -41.30 -30.09
CA GLU A 902 8.87 -42.15 -29.93
C GLU A 902 7.74 -41.37 -29.21
N LYS A 903 6.60 -41.40 -29.87
CA LYS A 903 5.31 -40.91 -29.39
C LYS A 903 4.80 -41.83 -28.29
N ARG A 904 4.27 -41.25 -27.19
CA ARG A 904 3.15 -41.90 -26.49
C ARG A 904 2.15 -40.84 -26.01
N LYS A 905 0.95 -41.00 -26.51
CA LYS A 905 -0.31 -40.42 -26.04
C LYS A 905 -0.62 -40.96 -24.65
N SER A 906 -1.10 -40.09 -23.74
CA SER A 906 -1.93 -40.55 -22.63
C SER A 906 -2.94 -39.49 -22.20
N ARG A 907 -4.13 -39.88 -22.31
CA ARG A 907 -5.48 -39.46 -21.98
C ARG A 907 -5.62 -38.59 -20.76
N ARG A 908 -6.40 -37.53 -20.98
CA ARG A 908 -7.13 -36.77 -19.95
C ARG A 908 -8.20 -37.65 -19.32
N ILE A 909 -8.27 -37.65 -18.00
CA ILE A 909 -9.47 -38.07 -17.25
C ILE A 909 -9.94 -36.84 -16.45
N TYR A 910 -11.15 -36.43 -16.78
CA TYR A 910 -11.96 -35.51 -15.99
C TYR A 910 -12.58 -36.31 -14.85
N VAL A 911 -12.51 -35.78 -13.62
CA VAL A 911 -13.48 -36.08 -12.55
C VAL A 911 -13.91 -34.77 -11.91
N ARG A 912 -15.23 -34.68 -11.77
CA ARG A 912 -16.05 -33.60 -11.27
C ARG A 912 -15.65 -33.17 -9.86
#